data_189a27f7cab8e6760e00a1d94c0bcfc9
#
_entry.id   189a27f7cab8e6760e00a1d94c0bcfc9
#
_cell.length_a   1.000
_cell.length_b   1.000
_cell.length_c   1.000
_cell.angle_alpha   90.00
_cell.angle_beta   90.00
_cell.angle_gamma   90.00
#
_symmetry.space_group_name_H-M   'P 1'
#
loop_
_entity.id
_entity.type
_entity.pdbx_description
1 polymer ?
#
loop_
_entity_poly.entity_id
_entity_poly.type
_entity_poly.pdbx_seq_one_letter_code
_entity_poly.pdbx_strand_id
1 'polypeptide(L)'
;MPKLVLGTFQPHLESALVTAVADYKKQHGPLAPLHILVPTRLLALHLTRRLAPHANLRFQTLADFPTGPMPPPLGLELLGRQIARDLPADGYFAPIRETAGLATALVTTFTDLQEANLTPTQFQQTATTPKLRELAAAYATYCGWLTAHDYLPTPAAPAPPPALFLYGFYDLNTAQRNLIARLAPTAVFVPSSAPYAQPLLDWLHSLDFSPTTPTLHPATPPSLLSSPGEPAEVREAIRSALTWLRDHPGQRLHDIAILYRTRDQYDALLRDTLRHLNIPTHFRSGRPISEHPDARLLLLFLETLRTDYSRAAVLELAGYLGSHTHWDRLTRELGIIGGRQQWQTRLHQPGDLRDFVHRLFQLGDGLPAAGPWNNLVTGLLAAWRELGGQHAPVARAIETLAALDTFESPVTLATFTDYCHRVLDTTREPAGRFQDGGLFVSDIMGARGLSFSLVIVLGLVEKSFPRPIREDPLLLDSERRQISPNLPLKLRGHDEEKLLFELVTASARDQLVLSWPRLDPATARPRVPSWLLLGATGANDFESLEKLATHIPLSPIRNTTLALEEREFDLPVLEQNPSDAYRQAISPFLSAGLAAAQARWQNHALTRHDGLLQDPAALALLHERFVLEKLVISATSLENFFRCPFYYFQKHILKTEPWDEPEAALTIAASDLGSLYHHILEDYYRQQPAADLHAILAARFQEFEATGVTGFAAIWELQKQIIREEIATLLQRADPAWQPIEFERDFTDLTVSAPVRLRGKIDRIDRRDDNRLRVLDYKTGKFKANLRDNDFCGGEALQLPLYLLAAEKLFPDATVESAHYLYFTLRGGYRTIRFTQTALLEKDAELNRLLGTAAAMIRAGTFAQYAPVKHSPCTHCDYRPICGNGIHKLYERKCGDPAMTEFLAVKGADAEETA
;
A
#
# COMPACT_ATOMS: atom_id res chain seq x y z
N MET A 1 26.23 -16.85 -52.76
CA MET A 1 26.80 -16.18 -51.60
C MET A 1 25.68 -16.03 -50.57
N PRO A 2 25.95 -16.25 -49.30
CA PRO A 2 24.96 -16.04 -48.25
C PRO A 2 24.49 -14.57 -48.25
N LYS A 3 23.18 -14.36 -48.18
CA LYS A 3 22.56 -13.03 -48.35
C LYS A 3 22.36 -12.35 -46.95
N LEU A 4 22.95 -11.14 -46.79
CA LEU A 4 22.70 -10.29 -45.62
C LEU A 4 21.85 -9.09 -46.04
N VAL A 5 20.68 -8.93 -45.42
CA VAL A 5 19.77 -7.81 -45.65
C VAL A 5 19.72 -6.96 -44.39
N LEU A 6 19.99 -5.65 -44.52
CA LEU A 6 19.94 -4.67 -43.47
C LEU A 6 18.73 -3.74 -43.67
N GLY A 7 18.09 -3.31 -42.58
CA GLY A 7 17.00 -2.33 -42.70
C GLY A 7 16.12 -2.27 -41.43
N THR A 8 15.08 -1.44 -41.48
CA THR A 8 14.04 -1.44 -40.44
C THR A 8 13.17 -2.70 -40.57
N PHE A 9 12.55 -3.16 -39.48
CA PHE A 9 11.63 -4.30 -39.55
C PHE A 9 10.53 -4.07 -40.60
N GLN A 10 9.97 -2.88 -40.60
CA GLN A 10 8.93 -2.47 -41.55
C GLN A 10 9.38 -1.20 -42.29
N PRO A 11 9.10 -1.09 -43.57
CA PRO A 11 8.61 -2.17 -44.50
C PRO A 11 9.70 -3.08 -45.03
N HIS A 12 10.99 -2.80 -44.74
CA HIS A 12 12.13 -3.38 -45.50
C HIS A 12 12.37 -4.85 -45.22
N LEU A 13 12.65 -5.24 -43.99
CA LEU A 13 13.02 -6.62 -43.67
C LEU A 13 11.87 -7.59 -43.94
N GLU A 14 10.64 -7.19 -43.59
CA GLU A 14 9.49 -8.05 -43.86
C GLU A 14 9.26 -8.25 -45.37
N SER A 15 9.31 -7.18 -46.15
CA SER A 15 9.19 -7.30 -47.62
C SER A 15 10.33 -8.11 -48.24
N ALA A 16 11.57 -7.91 -47.75
CA ALA A 16 12.72 -8.67 -48.18
C ALA A 16 12.60 -10.16 -47.81
N LEU A 17 12.07 -10.48 -46.64
CA LEU A 17 11.79 -11.85 -46.19
C LEU A 17 10.74 -12.52 -47.12
N VAL A 18 9.62 -11.82 -47.38
CA VAL A 18 8.55 -12.31 -48.27
C VAL A 18 9.12 -12.64 -49.65
N THR A 19 9.92 -11.73 -50.22
CA THR A 19 10.59 -11.93 -51.50
C THR A 19 11.57 -13.12 -51.48
N ALA A 20 12.41 -13.20 -50.43
CA ALA A 20 13.40 -14.28 -50.29
C ALA A 20 12.74 -15.64 -50.13
N VAL A 21 11.61 -15.73 -49.41
CA VAL A 21 10.83 -16.97 -49.27
C VAL A 21 10.21 -17.37 -50.63
N ALA A 22 9.65 -16.41 -51.35
CA ALA A 22 9.08 -16.66 -52.68
C ALA A 22 10.14 -17.15 -53.67
N ASP A 23 11.32 -16.52 -53.72
CA ASP A 23 12.45 -16.91 -54.55
C ASP A 23 12.95 -18.32 -54.20
N TYR A 24 13.10 -18.60 -52.88
CA TYR A 24 13.50 -19.92 -52.43
C TYR A 24 12.50 -21.01 -52.88
N LYS A 25 11.19 -20.76 -52.68
CA LYS A 25 10.14 -21.71 -53.09
C LYS A 25 10.07 -21.87 -54.64
N LYS A 26 10.37 -20.81 -55.38
CA LYS A 26 10.45 -20.87 -56.84
C LYS A 26 11.64 -21.74 -57.31
N GLN A 27 12.78 -21.65 -56.63
CA GLN A 27 14.00 -22.39 -57.01
C GLN A 27 13.99 -23.86 -56.59
N HIS A 28 13.43 -24.17 -55.40
CA HIS A 28 13.52 -25.49 -54.79
C HIS A 28 12.20 -26.26 -54.78
N GLY A 29 11.13 -25.62 -55.25
CA GLY A 29 9.77 -26.17 -55.25
C GLY A 29 8.88 -25.65 -54.11
N PRO A 30 7.56 -25.60 -54.34
CA PRO A 30 6.61 -24.99 -53.41
C PRO A 30 6.55 -25.68 -52.04
N LEU A 31 6.89 -26.98 -51.97
CA LEU A 31 6.90 -27.79 -50.75
C LEU A 31 8.30 -27.93 -50.14
N ALA A 32 9.36 -27.32 -50.69
CA ALA A 32 10.69 -27.39 -50.11
C ALA A 32 10.70 -26.87 -48.67
N PRO A 33 11.28 -27.60 -47.70
CA PRO A 33 11.30 -27.18 -46.32
C PRO A 33 12.20 -25.96 -46.14
N LEU A 34 11.71 -24.97 -45.38
CA LEU A 34 12.47 -23.78 -45.00
C LEU A 34 12.29 -23.50 -43.53
N HIS A 35 13.40 -23.41 -42.83
CA HIS A 35 13.42 -23.03 -41.43
C HIS A 35 13.69 -21.53 -41.31
N ILE A 36 12.97 -20.87 -40.38
CA ILE A 36 13.12 -19.43 -40.11
C ILE A 36 13.34 -19.29 -38.61
N LEU A 37 14.54 -18.89 -38.22
CA LEU A 37 14.89 -18.64 -36.79
C LEU A 37 14.60 -17.18 -36.46
N VAL A 38 13.81 -16.95 -35.40
CA VAL A 38 13.34 -15.64 -34.96
C VAL A 38 13.57 -15.44 -33.45
N PRO A 39 13.69 -14.21 -32.96
CA PRO A 39 13.93 -13.93 -31.53
C PRO A 39 12.79 -14.36 -30.63
N THR A 40 11.54 -14.29 -31.08
CA THR A 40 10.37 -14.51 -30.25
C THR A 40 9.29 -15.35 -30.95
N ARG A 41 8.54 -16.16 -30.16
CA ARG A 41 7.40 -16.91 -30.73
C ARG A 41 6.28 -15.98 -31.23
N LEU A 42 6.15 -14.76 -30.69
CA LEU A 42 5.14 -13.82 -31.16
C LEU A 42 5.47 -13.30 -32.58
N LEU A 43 6.74 -13.00 -32.82
CA LEU A 43 7.21 -12.66 -34.17
C LEU A 43 7.02 -13.82 -35.14
N ALA A 44 7.29 -15.08 -34.71
CA ALA A 44 6.98 -16.26 -35.50
C ALA A 44 5.52 -16.33 -35.94
N LEU A 45 4.58 -16.08 -34.98
CA LEU A 45 3.15 -16.07 -35.26
C LEU A 45 2.74 -14.95 -36.22
N HIS A 46 3.29 -13.75 -36.06
CA HIS A 46 3.08 -12.64 -36.97
C HIS A 46 3.54 -12.98 -38.40
N LEU A 47 4.78 -13.49 -38.56
CA LEU A 47 5.33 -13.85 -39.84
C LEU A 47 4.63 -15.06 -40.50
N THR A 48 4.15 -16.03 -39.69
CA THR A 48 3.33 -17.14 -40.18
C THR A 48 2.10 -16.64 -40.96
N ARG A 49 1.43 -15.63 -40.43
CA ARG A 49 0.28 -15.02 -41.12
C ARG A 49 0.66 -14.25 -42.36
N ARG A 50 1.77 -13.52 -42.32
CA ARG A 50 2.27 -12.75 -43.48
C ARG A 50 2.75 -13.64 -44.62
N LEU A 51 3.28 -14.82 -44.30
CA LEU A 51 3.80 -15.81 -45.25
C LEU A 51 2.81 -16.94 -45.52
N ALA A 52 1.54 -16.79 -45.10
CA ALA A 52 0.49 -17.82 -45.21
C ALA A 52 0.34 -18.46 -46.62
N PRO A 53 0.62 -17.78 -47.79
CA PRO A 53 0.56 -18.42 -49.12
C PRO A 53 1.62 -19.51 -49.31
N HIS A 54 2.67 -19.57 -48.43
CA HIS A 54 3.77 -20.52 -48.61
C HIS A 54 3.65 -21.70 -47.68
N ALA A 55 3.79 -22.92 -48.19
CA ALA A 55 3.71 -24.17 -47.43
C ALA A 55 5.10 -24.58 -46.87
N ASN A 56 5.10 -25.45 -45.87
CA ASN A 56 6.28 -26.07 -45.25
C ASN A 56 7.33 -25.06 -44.75
N LEU A 57 6.86 -24.01 -44.09
CA LEU A 57 7.70 -23.08 -43.30
C LEU A 57 7.72 -23.53 -41.85
N ARG A 58 8.93 -23.62 -41.25
CA ARG A 58 9.12 -23.97 -39.85
C ARG A 58 9.75 -22.80 -39.11
N PHE A 59 8.95 -22.15 -38.23
CA PHE A 59 9.46 -21.09 -37.37
C PHE A 59 10.01 -21.70 -36.11
N GLN A 60 11.18 -21.27 -35.70
CA GLN A 60 11.89 -21.69 -34.50
C GLN A 60 12.45 -20.47 -33.75
N THR A 61 12.61 -20.61 -32.43
CA THR A 61 13.36 -19.67 -31.59
C THR A 61 14.61 -20.35 -31.07
N LEU A 62 15.57 -19.62 -30.50
CA LEU A 62 16.75 -20.20 -29.89
C LEU A 62 16.39 -21.16 -28.73
N ALA A 63 15.26 -20.93 -28.05
CA ALA A 63 14.76 -21.80 -26.99
C ALA A 63 14.25 -23.18 -27.48
N ASP A 64 14.03 -23.36 -28.79
CA ASP A 64 13.56 -24.64 -29.35
C ASP A 64 14.72 -25.61 -29.61
N PHE A 65 15.98 -25.18 -29.38
CA PHE A 65 17.15 -26.05 -29.46
C PHE A 65 17.47 -26.59 -28.06
N PRO A 66 17.72 -27.92 -27.94
CA PRO A 66 17.95 -28.51 -26.62
C PRO A 66 19.25 -27.99 -25.99
N THR A 67 19.09 -27.43 -24.82
CA THR A 67 20.20 -26.86 -24.00
C THR A 67 20.48 -27.69 -22.73
N GLY A 68 19.92 -28.90 -22.58
CA GLY A 68 19.96 -29.64 -21.34
C GLY A 68 18.98 -29.11 -20.29
N PRO A 69 18.92 -29.73 -19.08
CA PRO A 69 18.08 -29.25 -18.01
C PRO A 69 18.55 -27.86 -17.51
N MET A 70 17.62 -26.94 -17.39
CA MET A 70 17.89 -25.60 -16.87
C MET A 70 17.61 -25.57 -15.36
N PRO A 71 18.52 -25.03 -14.54
CA PRO A 71 18.23 -24.85 -13.13
C PRO A 71 17.09 -23.85 -12.94
N PRO A 72 16.20 -24.06 -11.95
CA PRO A 72 15.16 -23.09 -11.65
C PRO A 72 15.78 -21.74 -11.25
N PRO A 73 15.26 -20.59 -11.75
CA PRO A 73 15.85 -19.29 -11.47
C PRO A 73 16.00 -19.00 -9.96
N LEU A 74 15.03 -19.41 -9.16
CA LEU A 74 15.08 -19.27 -7.70
C LEU A 74 16.14 -20.19 -7.06
N GLY A 75 16.43 -21.35 -7.66
CA GLY A 75 17.51 -22.24 -7.25
C GLY A 75 18.89 -21.61 -7.45
N LEU A 76 19.10 -20.93 -8.59
CA LEU A 76 20.36 -20.20 -8.82
C LEU A 76 20.60 -19.11 -7.77
N GLU A 77 19.55 -18.46 -7.30
CA GLU A 77 19.70 -17.47 -6.23
C GLU A 77 20.10 -18.12 -4.89
N LEU A 78 19.51 -19.26 -4.55
CA LEU A 78 19.93 -20.04 -3.37
C LEU A 78 21.39 -20.45 -3.48
N LEU A 79 21.81 -20.96 -4.63
CA LEU A 79 23.20 -21.28 -4.89
C LEU A 79 24.11 -20.04 -4.76
N GLY A 80 23.68 -18.90 -5.29
CA GLY A 80 24.39 -17.63 -5.12
C GLY A 80 24.54 -17.21 -3.66
N ARG A 81 23.50 -17.40 -2.83
CA ARG A 81 23.55 -17.15 -1.38
C ARG A 81 24.51 -18.09 -0.66
N GLN A 82 24.49 -19.37 -1.02
CA GLN A 82 25.42 -20.35 -0.46
C GLN A 82 26.86 -19.98 -0.80
N ILE A 83 27.16 -19.71 -2.07
CA ILE A 83 28.49 -19.28 -2.51
C ILE A 83 28.92 -18.00 -1.79
N ALA A 84 28.02 -17.02 -1.63
CA ALA A 84 28.33 -15.78 -0.92
C ALA A 84 28.69 -16.02 0.55
N ARG A 85 28.00 -16.92 1.27
CA ARG A 85 28.31 -17.29 2.64
C ARG A 85 29.66 -18.02 2.77
N ASP A 86 30.02 -18.84 1.76
CA ASP A 86 31.24 -19.62 1.72
C ASP A 86 32.49 -18.81 1.31
N LEU A 87 32.31 -17.52 0.93
CA LEU A 87 33.45 -16.64 0.64
C LEU A 87 34.33 -16.43 1.87
N PRO A 88 35.66 -16.26 1.68
CA PRO A 88 36.59 -16.09 2.80
C PRO A 88 36.20 -14.95 3.76
N ALA A 89 36.31 -15.24 5.07
CA ALA A 89 35.94 -14.27 6.10
C ALA A 89 36.86 -13.04 6.14
N ASP A 90 38.07 -13.18 5.60
CA ASP A 90 39.10 -12.14 5.43
C ASP A 90 39.28 -11.71 3.96
N GLY A 91 38.40 -12.14 3.07
CA GLY A 91 38.42 -11.86 1.64
C GLY A 91 37.96 -10.47 1.27
N TYR A 92 38.05 -10.16 -0.03
CA TYR A 92 37.63 -8.88 -0.59
C TYR A 92 36.12 -8.60 -0.36
N PHE A 93 35.26 -9.63 -0.48
CA PHE A 93 33.82 -9.52 -0.32
C PHE A 93 33.34 -9.74 1.13
N ALA A 94 34.25 -9.98 2.08
CA ALA A 94 33.91 -10.22 3.48
C ALA A 94 32.90 -9.21 4.08
N PRO A 95 33.02 -7.87 3.85
CA PRO A 95 32.10 -6.89 4.44
C PRO A 95 30.64 -7.01 3.95
N ILE A 96 30.41 -7.63 2.79
CA ILE A 96 29.11 -7.69 2.14
C ILE A 96 28.58 -9.12 1.92
N ARG A 97 29.33 -10.14 2.35
CA ARG A 97 29.03 -11.56 2.05
C ARG A 97 27.64 -12.03 2.53
N GLU A 98 27.11 -11.41 3.58
CA GLU A 98 25.79 -11.74 4.14
C GLU A 98 24.64 -10.94 3.52
N THR A 99 24.95 -10.03 2.58
CA THR A 99 23.93 -9.21 1.94
C THR A 99 23.22 -9.98 0.82
N ALA A 100 21.89 -9.88 0.76
CA ALA A 100 21.09 -10.49 -0.33
C ALA A 100 21.49 -9.96 -1.72
N GLY A 101 21.96 -8.70 -1.80
CA GLY A 101 22.41 -8.07 -3.04
C GLY A 101 23.64 -8.74 -3.65
N LEU A 102 24.58 -9.22 -2.85
CA LEU A 102 25.77 -9.92 -3.34
C LEU A 102 25.40 -11.22 -4.06
N ALA A 103 24.52 -12.03 -3.48
CA ALA A 103 24.08 -13.30 -4.08
C ALA A 103 23.50 -13.09 -5.48
N THR A 104 22.61 -12.11 -5.64
CA THR A 104 22.00 -11.76 -6.93
C THR A 104 23.04 -11.24 -7.93
N ALA A 105 23.96 -10.40 -7.48
CA ALA A 105 25.02 -9.85 -8.32
C ALA A 105 25.98 -10.97 -8.80
N LEU A 106 26.35 -11.92 -7.92
CA LEU A 106 27.18 -13.08 -8.29
C LEU A 106 26.52 -13.90 -9.39
N VAL A 107 25.25 -14.27 -9.23
CA VAL A 107 24.52 -15.07 -10.23
C VAL A 107 24.46 -14.33 -11.56
N THR A 108 24.17 -13.01 -11.54
CA THR A 108 24.12 -12.20 -12.77
C THR A 108 25.48 -12.16 -13.47
N THR A 109 26.55 -11.92 -12.73
CA THR A 109 27.91 -11.88 -13.27
C THR A 109 28.32 -13.25 -13.82
N PHE A 110 28.01 -14.34 -13.12
CA PHE A 110 28.33 -15.70 -13.55
C PHE A 110 27.56 -16.09 -14.82
N THR A 111 26.33 -15.64 -14.95
CA THR A 111 25.54 -15.82 -16.17
C THR A 111 26.21 -15.10 -17.36
N ASP A 112 26.65 -13.85 -17.19
CA ASP A 112 27.40 -13.14 -18.23
C ASP A 112 28.68 -13.88 -18.65
N LEU A 113 29.43 -14.46 -17.67
CA LEU A 113 30.64 -15.25 -17.94
C LEU A 113 30.31 -16.52 -18.74
N GLN A 114 29.24 -17.23 -18.39
CA GLN A 114 28.76 -18.41 -19.11
C GLN A 114 28.32 -18.06 -20.56
N GLU A 115 27.57 -16.99 -20.74
CA GLU A 115 27.11 -16.52 -22.04
C GLU A 115 28.27 -16.08 -22.95
N ALA A 116 29.35 -15.59 -22.37
CA ALA A 116 30.60 -15.32 -23.06
C ALA A 116 31.42 -16.59 -23.33
N ASN A 117 30.95 -17.77 -22.91
CA ASN A 117 31.61 -19.06 -23.04
C ASN A 117 32.99 -19.08 -22.35
N LEU A 118 33.14 -18.40 -21.21
CA LEU A 118 34.38 -18.29 -20.46
C LEU A 118 34.45 -19.42 -19.42
N THR A 119 35.49 -20.25 -19.51
CA THR A 119 35.70 -21.35 -18.54
C THR A 119 36.29 -20.80 -17.24
N PRO A 120 36.04 -21.45 -16.07
CA PRO A 120 36.68 -21.09 -14.81
C PRO A 120 38.19 -20.96 -14.89
N THR A 121 38.87 -21.91 -15.59
CA THR A 121 40.32 -21.86 -15.80
C THR A 121 40.79 -20.64 -16.57
N GLN A 122 40.11 -20.28 -17.64
CA GLN A 122 40.42 -19.05 -18.40
C GLN A 122 40.23 -17.79 -17.54
N PHE A 123 39.18 -17.73 -16.74
CA PHE A 123 38.98 -16.59 -15.85
C PHE A 123 40.06 -16.51 -14.75
N GLN A 124 40.42 -17.63 -14.15
CA GLN A 124 41.50 -17.68 -13.17
C GLN A 124 42.85 -17.17 -13.73
N GLN A 125 43.17 -17.49 -15.00
CA GLN A 125 44.39 -17.03 -15.66
C GLN A 125 44.43 -15.51 -15.85
N THR A 126 43.30 -14.88 -16.00
CA THR A 126 43.17 -13.42 -16.20
C THR A 126 42.94 -12.63 -14.91
N ALA A 127 42.70 -13.32 -13.79
CA ALA A 127 42.37 -12.72 -12.49
C ALA A 127 43.62 -12.15 -11.77
N THR A 128 43.94 -10.89 -12.01
CA THR A 128 45.15 -10.23 -11.50
C THR A 128 44.98 -9.63 -10.10
N THR A 129 43.77 -9.14 -9.76
CA THR A 129 43.50 -8.47 -8.49
C THR A 129 42.93 -9.44 -7.43
N PRO A 130 43.04 -9.13 -6.11
CA PRO A 130 42.39 -9.92 -5.06
C PRO A 130 40.88 -10.12 -5.31
N LYS A 131 40.16 -9.05 -5.70
CA LYS A 131 38.74 -9.09 -6.09
C LYS A 131 38.48 -10.13 -7.20
N LEU A 132 39.21 -10.05 -8.30
CA LEU A 132 39.02 -10.94 -9.43
C LEU A 132 39.39 -12.40 -9.10
N ARG A 133 40.42 -12.63 -8.26
CA ARG A 133 40.81 -14.00 -7.84
C ARG A 133 39.70 -14.62 -6.99
N GLU A 134 39.12 -13.89 -6.06
CA GLU A 134 38.01 -14.36 -5.23
C GLU A 134 36.77 -14.61 -6.07
N LEU A 135 36.44 -13.72 -7.02
CA LEU A 135 35.33 -13.87 -7.96
C LEU A 135 35.53 -15.08 -8.88
N ALA A 136 36.76 -15.34 -9.38
CA ALA A 136 37.09 -16.48 -10.23
C ALA A 136 36.99 -17.82 -9.46
N ALA A 137 37.38 -17.85 -8.17
CA ALA A 137 37.19 -18.99 -7.32
C ALA A 137 35.70 -19.29 -7.07
N ALA A 138 34.90 -18.25 -6.76
CA ALA A 138 33.45 -18.36 -6.64
C ALA A 138 32.76 -18.84 -7.92
N TYR A 139 33.20 -18.36 -9.09
CA TYR A 139 32.71 -18.83 -10.39
C TYR A 139 33.06 -20.29 -10.65
N ALA A 140 34.25 -20.74 -10.24
CA ALA A 140 34.65 -22.15 -10.34
C ALA A 140 33.75 -23.06 -9.47
N THR A 141 33.44 -22.63 -8.23
CA THR A 141 32.50 -23.31 -7.34
C THR A 141 31.10 -23.40 -7.98
N TYR A 142 30.59 -22.26 -8.53
CA TYR A 142 29.31 -22.19 -9.22
C TYR A 142 29.24 -23.18 -10.40
N CYS A 143 30.21 -23.15 -11.29
CA CYS A 143 30.26 -24.06 -12.44
C CYS A 143 30.45 -25.54 -11.99
N GLY A 144 31.26 -25.78 -10.98
CA GLY A 144 31.45 -27.13 -10.40
C GLY A 144 30.13 -27.69 -9.85
N TRP A 145 29.35 -26.86 -9.12
CA TRP A 145 28.07 -27.29 -8.62
C TRP A 145 27.07 -27.60 -9.75
N LEU A 146 26.96 -26.71 -10.76
CA LEU A 146 26.10 -26.97 -11.91
C LEU A 146 26.48 -28.25 -12.67
N THR A 147 27.77 -28.52 -12.83
CA THR A 147 28.26 -29.75 -13.46
C THR A 147 27.90 -30.99 -12.66
N ALA A 148 28.08 -30.93 -11.33
CA ALA A 148 27.78 -32.06 -10.45
C ALA A 148 26.29 -32.44 -10.41
N HIS A 149 25.41 -31.49 -10.78
CA HIS A 149 23.97 -31.68 -10.80
C HIS A 149 23.38 -31.73 -12.23
N ASP A 150 24.22 -31.96 -13.25
CA ASP A 150 23.84 -32.09 -14.66
C ASP A 150 23.09 -30.86 -15.25
N TYR A 151 23.32 -29.66 -14.68
CA TYR A 151 22.73 -28.39 -15.16
C TYR A 151 23.59 -27.66 -16.22
N LEU A 152 24.80 -28.08 -16.49
CA LEU A 152 25.58 -27.54 -17.59
C LEU A 152 25.27 -28.27 -18.89
N PRO A 153 24.84 -27.57 -19.93
CA PRO A 153 24.50 -28.21 -21.19
C PRO A 153 25.74 -28.81 -21.82
N THR A 154 25.65 -30.06 -22.14
CA THR A 154 26.51 -30.64 -23.18
C THR A 154 25.79 -30.39 -24.51
N PRO A 155 26.22 -29.47 -25.36
CA PRO A 155 25.48 -29.16 -26.58
C PRO A 155 25.58 -30.35 -27.54
N ALA A 156 24.53 -31.17 -27.60
CA ALA A 156 24.34 -32.01 -28.76
C ALA A 156 24.17 -31.08 -29.96
N ALA A 157 25.11 -31.15 -30.92
CA ALA A 157 25.02 -30.31 -32.09
C ALA A 157 23.79 -30.72 -32.93
N PRO A 158 22.76 -29.87 -33.07
CA PRO A 158 21.66 -30.19 -33.97
C PRO A 158 22.15 -30.31 -35.40
N ALA A 159 21.62 -31.27 -36.15
CA ALA A 159 21.89 -31.35 -37.57
C ALA A 159 21.43 -30.06 -38.28
N PRO A 160 22.22 -29.46 -39.16
CA PRO A 160 21.83 -28.26 -39.88
C PRO A 160 20.56 -28.55 -40.71
N PRO A 161 19.56 -27.65 -40.69
CA PRO A 161 18.37 -27.80 -41.51
C PRO A 161 18.71 -27.61 -42.99
N PRO A 162 17.90 -28.14 -43.95
CA PRO A 162 18.15 -28.03 -45.38
C PRO A 162 18.34 -26.61 -45.88
N ALA A 163 17.62 -25.65 -45.29
CA ALA A 163 17.79 -24.21 -45.47
C ALA A 163 17.33 -23.48 -44.21
N LEU A 164 18.10 -22.47 -43.80
CA LEU A 164 17.82 -21.65 -42.60
C LEU A 164 17.90 -20.16 -42.98
N PHE A 165 16.84 -19.42 -42.65
CA PHE A 165 16.84 -17.97 -42.65
C PHE A 165 16.89 -17.48 -41.20
N LEU A 166 17.77 -16.52 -40.89
CA LEU A 166 17.86 -15.84 -39.63
C LEU A 166 17.19 -14.48 -39.75
N TYR A 167 16.16 -14.20 -38.95
CA TYR A 167 15.37 -12.97 -39.08
C TYR A 167 15.21 -12.25 -37.74
N GLY A 168 15.59 -10.97 -37.72
CA GLY A 168 15.21 -10.04 -36.64
C GLY A 168 16.13 -10.03 -35.40
N PHE A 169 17.26 -10.70 -35.44
CA PHE A 169 18.30 -10.59 -34.42
C PHE A 169 19.18 -9.36 -34.67
N TYR A 170 19.47 -8.61 -33.64
CA TYR A 170 20.40 -7.48 -33.67
C TYR A 170 21.55 -7.62 -32.66
N ASP A 171 21.44 -8.57 -31.77
CA ASP A 171 22.48 -9.00 -30.85
C ASP A 171 22.42 -10.51 -30.60
N LEU A 172 23.60 -11.12 -30.43
CA LEU A 172 23.76 -12.54 -30.12
C LEU A 172 24.98 -12.69 -29.21
N ASN A 173 24.82 -13.39 -28.08
CA ASN A 173 25.94 -13.76 -27.26
C ASN A 173 26.83 -14.82 -27.89
N THR A 174 28.01 -15.09 -27.37
CA THR A 174 28.99 -16.00 -27.93
C THR A 174 28.45 -17.42 -28.09
N ALA A 175 27.71 -17.92 -27.09
CA ALA A 175 27.11 -19.25 -27.16
C ALA A 175 26.08 -19.36 -28.29
N GLN A 176 25.25 -18.34 -28.49
CA GLN A 176 24.28 -18.27 -29.59
C GLN A 176 24.94 -18.15 -30.96
N ARG A 177 26.01 -17.35 -31.10
CA ARG A 177 26.80 -17.26 -32.33
C ARG A 177 27.38 -18.62 -32.72
N ASN A 178 27.95 -19.35 -31.75
CA ASN A 178 28.49 -20.69 -31.99
C ASN A 178 27.41 -21.68 -32.44
N LEU A 179 26.20 -21.61 -31.87
CA LEU A 179 25.07 -22.43 -32.29
C LEU A 179 24.66 -22.06 -33.74
N ILE A 180 24.46 -20.78 -34.03
CA ILE A 180 24.00 -20.29 -35.35
C ILE A 180 25.05 -20.59 -36.44
N ALA A 181 26.35 -20.46 -36.16
CA ALA A 181 27.40 -20.84 -37.09
C ALA A 181 27.34 -22.31 -37.50
N ARG A 182 27.02 -23.21 -36.54
CA ARG A 182 26.84 -24.65 -36.84
C ARG A 182 25.59 -24.95 -37.64
N LEU A 183 24.51 -24.13 -37.46
CA LEU A 183 23.27 -24.26 -38.23
C LEU A 183 23.38 -23.73 -39.66
N ALA A 184 24.45 -23.00 -40.01
CA ALA A 184 24.82 -22.51 -41.31
C ALA A 184 23.66 -21.77 -42.01
N PRO A 185 23.23 -20.58 -41.57
CA PRO A 185 22.14 -19.84 -42.22
C PRO A 185 22.48 -19.46 -43.65
N THR A 186 21.48 -19.53 -44.52
CA THR A 186 21.63 -19.21 -45.98
C THR A 186 21.24 -17.75 -46.29
N ALA A 187 20.41 -17.13 -45.43
CA ALA A 187 20.09 -15.71 -45.49
C ALA A 187 19.89 -15.14 -44.08
N VAL A 188 20.30 -13.90 -43.85
CA VAL A 188 20.22 -13.20 -42.59
C VAL A 188 19.59 -11.83 -42.81
N PHE A 189 18.62 -11.49 -41.98
CA PHE A 189 17.86 -10.24 -41.97
C PHE A 189 18.06 -9.54 -40.66
N VAL A 190 18.84 -8.45 -40.61
CA VAL A 190 19.25 -7.76 -39.38
C VAL A 190 18.59 -6.39 -39.31
N PRO A 191 17.80 -6.10 -38.26
CA PRO A 191 17.33 -4.75 -37.99
C PRO A 191 18.51 -3.89 -37.52
N SER A 192 19.02 -3.09 -38.39
CA SER A 192 20.22 -2.29 -38.15
C SER A 192 20.03 -0.87 -38.64
N SER A 193 20.03 0.07 -37.73
CA SER A 193 20.19 1.49 -37.98
C SER A 193 21.14 2.12 -36.94
N ALA A 194 21.48 1.39 -35.87
CA ALA A 194 22.26 1.90 -34.75
C ALA A 194 23.60 1.16 -34.56
N PRO A 195 24.60 1.80 -33.94
CA PRO A 195 25.92 1.22 -33.65
C PRO A 195 25.88 -0.05 -32.78
N TYR A 196 24.77 -0.28 -32.08
CA TYR A 196 24.61 -1.44 -31.19
C TYR A 196 24.71 -2.78 -31.94
N ALA A 197 24.19 -2.86 -33.17
CA ALA A 197 24.23 -4.09 -33.96
C ALA A 197 25.61 -4.37 -34.62
N GLN A 198 26.58 -3.43 -34.54
CA GLN A 198 27.87 -3.55 -35.25
C GLN A 198 28.64 -4.85 -34.92
N PRO A 199 28.74 -5.34 -33.65
CA PRO A 199 29.43 -6.59 -33.38
C PRO A 199 28.77 -7.83 -33.96
N LEU A 200 27.46 -7.79 -34.17
CA LEU A 200 26.77 -8.85 -34.91
C LEU A 200 27.12 -8.79 -36.40
N LEU A 201 27.17 -7.61 -36.96
CA LEU A 201 27.55 -7.40 -38.37
C LEU A 201 28.98 -7.82 -38.61
N ASP A 202 29.94 -7.44 -37.76
CA ASP A 202 31.34 -7.84 -37.87
C ASP A 202 31.50 -9.36 -37.83
N TRP A 203 30.74 -10.02 -36.94
CA TRP A 203 30.74 -11.49 -36.88
C TRP A 203 30.13 -12.12 -38.13
N LEU A 204 29.03 -11.56 -38.69
CA LEU A 204 28.43 -12.07 -39.93
C LEU A 204 29.39 -11.86 -41.13
N HIS A 205 30.11 -10.75 -41.20
CA HIS A 205 31.16 -10.53 -42.17
C HIS A 205 32.26 -11.60 -42.12
N SER A 206 32.65 -12.03 -40.92
CA SER A 206 33.62 -13.12 -40.74
C SER A 206 33.11 -14.50 -41.23
N LEU A 207 31.80 -14.60 -41.49
CA LEU A 207 31.14 -15.77 -42.10
C LEU A 207 30.82 -15.58 -43.60
N ASP A 208 31.48 -14.63 -44.27
CA ASP A 208 31.30 -14.28 -45.70
C ASP A 208 29.91 -13.75 -46.09
N PHE A 209 29.18 -13.16 -45.16
CA PHE A 209 27.94 -12.42 -45.45
C PHE A 209 28.25 -10.99 -45.89
N SER A 210 27.76 -10.61 -47.07
CA SER A 210 27.92 -9.26 -47.61
C SER A 210 26.60 -8.49 -47.60
N PRO A 211 26.55 -7.27 -47.01
CA PRO A 211 25.31 -6.52 -46.82
C PRO A 211 24.81 -5.96 -48.17
N THR A 212 23.48 -5.97 -48.31
CA THR A 212 22.79 -5.15 -49.32
C THR A 212 22.46 -3.80 -48.73
N THR A 213 22.66 -2.71 -49.46
CA THR A 213 22.38 -1.35 -48.98
C THR A 213 20.88 -1.16 -48.75
N PRO A 214 20.45 -0.74 -47.59
CA PRO A 214 19.03 -0.51 -47.31
C PRO A 214 18.54 0.79 -47.97
N THR A 215 17.32 0.78 -48.45
CA THR A 215 16.60 2.01 -48.82
C THR A 215 15.84 2.47 -47.58
N LEU A 216 16.22 3.59 -46.98
CA LEU A 216 15.52 4.17 -45.83
C LEU A 216 14.29 4.94 -46.34
N HIS A 217 13.10 4.62 -45.82
CA HIS A 217 11.91 5.44 -45.99
C HIS A 217 11.79 6.44 -44.80
N PRO A 218 11.27 7.66 -45.05
CA PRO A 218 11.03 8.61 -43.98
C PRO A 218 10.05 8.01 -42.95
N ALA A 219 10.39 8.15 -41.69
CA ALA A 219 9.51 7.75 -40.59
C ALA A 219 8.22 8.62 -40.56
N THR A 220 7.12 8.05 -40.15
CA THR A 220 5.86 8.78 -39.94
C THR A 220 6.07 9.85 -38.84
N PRO A 221 5.76 11.15 -39.13
CA PRO A 221 5.91 12.19 -38.11
C PRO A 221 5.09 11.85 -36.87
N PRO A 222 5.66 11.90 -35.66
CA PRO A 222 4.94 11.57 -34.46
C PRO A 222 4.01 12.69 -34.00
N SER A 223 2.85 12.34 -33.50
CA SER A 223 2.04 13.22 -32.64
C SER A 223 2.56 13.18 -31.21
N LEU A 224 2.64 14.33 -30.55
CA LEU A 224 3.19 14.46 -29.21
C LEU A 224 2.11 14.73 -28.18
N LEU A 225 2.19 14.06 -27.01
CA LEU A 225 1.23 14.18 -25.94
C LEU A 225 1.94 14.42 -24.59
N SER A 226 1.63 15.55 -23.93
CA SER A 226 2.15 15.91 -22.62
C SER A 226 1.03 15.85 -21.56
N SER A 227 1.12 14.90 -20.62
CA SER A 227 0.08 14.61 -19.62
C SER A 227 0.50 15.02 -18.20
N PRO A 228 -0.43 15.36 -17.29
CA PRO A 228 -0.09 15.79 -15.94
C PRO A 228 0.53 14.68 -15.06
N GLY A 229 0.35 13.41 -15.43
CA GLY A 229 0.91 12.25 -14.74
C GLY A 229 0.52 10.97 -15.45
N GLU A 230 1.06 9.82 -15.02
CA GLU A 230 0.82 8.52 -15.65
C GLU A 230 -0.67 8.14 -15.75
N PRO A 231 -1.53 8.37 -14.72
CA PRO A 231 -2.94 8.04 -14.83
C PRO A 231 -3.66 8.81 -15.95
N ALA A 232 -3.34 10.10 -16.09
CA ALA A 232 -3.91 10.93 -17.16
C ALA A 232 -3.33 10.54 -18.53
N GLU A 233 -2.05 10.20 -18.59
CA GLU A 233 -1.37 9.71 -19.79
C GLU A 233 -2.02 8.43 -20.33
N VAL A 234 -2.25 7.44 -19.45
CA VAL A 234 -2.91 6.18 -19.81
C VAL A 234 -4.32 6.42 -20.32
N ARG A 235 -5.11 7.25 -19.63
CA ARG A 235 -6.48 7.59 -20.08
C ARG A 235 -6.47 8.27 -21.46
N GLU A 236 -5.54 9.17 -21.70
CA GLU A 236 -5.45 9.89 -22.97
C GLU A 236 -4.93 9.00 -24.09
N ALA A 237 -4.03 8.08 -23.82
CA ALA A 237 -3.60 7.05 -24.76
C ALA A 237 -4.77 6.16 -25.22
N ILE A 238 -5.60 5.73 -24.26
CA ILE A 238 -6.81 4.94 -24.55
C ILE A 238 -7.80 5.79 -25.37
N ARG A 239 -8.00 7.04 -25.00
CA ARG A 239 -8.86 7.98 -25.75
C ARG A 239 -8.37 8.15 -27.18
N SER A 240 -7.06 8.35 -27.37
CA SER A 240 -6.41 8.47 -28.68
C SER A 240 -6.62 7.22 -29.52
N ALA A 241 -6.47 6.02 -28.90
CA ALA A 241 -6.70 4.74 -29.57
C ALA A 241 -8.16 4.59 -30.03
N LEU A 242 -9.13 4.90 -29.17
CA LEU A 242 -10.55 4.79 -29.51
C LEU A 242 -11.01 5.87 -30.51
N THR A 243 -10.48 7.08 -30.39
CA THR A 243 -10.75 8.17 -31.36
C THR A 243 -10.23 7.78 -32.73
N TRP A 244 -8.99 7.27 -32.80
CA TRP A 244 -8.40 6.80 -34.05
C TRP A 244 -9.22 5.68 -34.68
N LEU A 245 -9.67 4.71 -33.88
CA LEU A 245 -10.51 3.60 -34.34
C LEU A 245 -11.85 4.07 -34.91
N ARG A 246 -12.48 5.08 -34.27
CA ARG A 246 -13.72 5.71 -34.78
C ARG A 246 -13.48 6.36 -36.13
N ASP A 247 -12.35 7.05 -36.29
CA ASP A 247 -12.04 7.83 -37.48
C ASP A 247 -11.46 6.98 -38.63
N HIS A 248 -11.15 5.69 -38.41
CA HIS A 248 -10.64 4.73 -39.36
C HIS A 248 -11.54 3.48 -39.47
N PRO A 249 -12.73 3.59 -40.12
CA PRO A 249 -13.64 2.45 -40.32
C PRO A 249 -12.94 1.30 -41.11
N GLY A 250 -12.95 0.10 -40.53
CA GLY A 250 -12.26 -1.07 -41.09
C GLY A 250 -11.01 -1.51 -40.36
N GLN A 251 -10.44 -0.65 -39.51
CA GLN A 251 -9.39 -1.03 -38.57
C GLN A 251 -10.00 -1.65 -37.29
N ARG A 252 -9.20 -2.41 -36.54
CA ARG A 252 -9.64 -3.13 -35.34
C ARG A 252 -8.72 -2.84 -34.17
N LEU A 253 -9.16 -3.13 -32.95
CA LEU A 253 -8.36 -2.94 -31.74
C LEU A 253 -6.98 -3.63 -31.79
N HIS A 254 -6.87 -4.78 -32.46
CA HIS A 254 -5.60 -5.49 -32.59
C HIS A 254 -4.61 -4.83 -33.57
N ASP A 255 -5.04 -3.82 -34.32
CA ASP A 255 -4.16 -3.00 -35.19
C ASP A 255 -3.50 -1.86 -34.41
N ILE A 256 -3.81 -1.74 -33.11
CA ILE A 256 -3.32 -0.71 -32.19
C ILE A 256 -2.44 -1.32 -31.14
N ALA A 257 -1.29 -0.67 -30.86
CA ALA A 257 -0.40 -1.04 -29.77
C ALA A 257 -0.21 0.14 -28.79
N ILE A 258 -0.31 -0.15 -27.48
CA ILE A 258 0.17 0.74 -26.42
C ILE A 258 1.43 0.11 -25.83
N LEU A 259 2.53 0.84 -25.92
CA LEU A 259 3.87 0.36 -25.58
C LEU A 259 4.49 1.24 -24.49
N TYR A 260 5.25 0.62 -23.59
CA TYR A 260 5.97 1.31 -22.50
C TYR A 260 7.34 0.67 -22.26
N ARG A 261 8.28 1.42 -21.68
CA ARG A 261 9.61 0.90 -21.34
C ARG A 261 9.67 0.33 -19.92
N THR A 262 8.94 0.92 -18.99
CA THR A 262 8.97 0.58 -17.56
C THR A 262 7.67 -0.10 -17.13
N ARG A 263 7.76 -1.42 -16.89
CA ARG A 263 6.60 -2.26 -16.57
C ARG A 263 5.91 -1.83 -15.27
N ASP A 264 6.68 -1.60 -14.21
CA ASP A 264 6.15 -1.32 -12.87
C ASP A 264 5.26 -0.08 -12.80
N GLN A 265 5.49 0.89 -13.69
CA GLN A 265 4.70 2.12 -13.74
C GLN A 265 3.40 1.97 -14.54
N TYR A 266 3.39 1.15 -15.60
CA TYR A 266 2.30 1.17 -16.58
C TYR A 266 1.47 -0.12 -16.64
N ASP A 267 2.06 -1.30 -16.35
CA ASP A 267 1.38 -2.59 -16.55
C ASP A 267 0.08 -2.69 -15.73
N ALA A 268 0.15 -2.43 -14.43
CA ALA A 268 -1.00 -2.47 -13.54
C ALA A 268 -2.03 -1.38 -13.89
N LEU A 269 -1.56 -0.14 -14.13
CA LEU A 269 -2.42 1.00 -14.42
C LEU A 269 -3.20 0.82 -15.73
N LEU A 270 -2.54 0.34 -16.80
CA LEU A 270 -3.18 0.02 -18.07
C LEU A 270 -4.19 -1.11 -17.90
N ARG A 271 -3.81 -2.17 -17.18
CA ARG A 271 -4.68 -3.33 -16.95
C ARG A 271 -5.96 -2.93 -16.23
N ASP A 272 -5.84 -2.17 -15.15
CA ASP A 272 -7.00 -1.76 -14.37
C ASP A 272 -7.88 -0.78 -15.15
N THR A 273 -7.30 0.19 -15.84
CA THR A 273 -8.06 1.17 -16.63
C THR A 273 -8.80 0.49 -17.80
N LEU A 274 -8.10 -0.38 -18.56
CA LEU A 274 -8.71 -1.07 -19.71
C LEU A 274 -9.79 -2.07 -19.27
N ARG A 275 -9.60 -2.75 -18.13
CA ARG A 275 -10.61 -3.62 -17.53
C ARG A 275 -11.85 -2.84 -17.09
N HIS A 276 -11.65 -1.70 -16.41
CA HIS A 276 -12.74 -0.83 -15.97
C HIS A 276 -13.57 -0.33 -17.16
N LEU A 277 -12.90 0.00 -18.26
CA LEU A 277 -13.54 0.44 -19.50
C LEU A 277 -14.08 -0.71 -20.37
N ASN A 278 -13.95 -1.96 -19.93
CA ASN A 278 -14.35 -3.16 -20.66
C ASN A 278 -13.76 -3.26 -22.10
N ILE A 279 -12.52 -2.79 -22.29
CA ILE A 279 -11.84 -2.85 -23.58
C ILE A 279 -11.10 -4.18 -23.70
N PRO A 280 -11.39 -5.01 -24.73
CA PRO A 280 -10.66 -6.25 -24.97
C PRO A 280 -9.18 -5.98 -25.20
N THR A 281 -8.31 -6.75 -24.54
CA THR A 281 -6.86 -6.53 -24.58
C THR A 281 -6.08 -7.83 -24.72
N HIS A 282 -4.88 -7.71 -25.29
CA HIS A 282 -3.83 -8.72 -25.21
C HIS A 282 -2.62 -8.13 -24.49
N PHE A 283 -2.43 -8.50 -23.23
CA PHE A 283 -1.22 -8.17 -22.47
C PHE A 283 -0.13 -9.20 -22.72
N ARG A 284 0.96 -8.78 -23.37
CA ARG A 284 2.13 -9.65 -23.65
C ARG A 284 2.78 -10.16 -22.34
N SER A 285 2.78 -9.32 -21.30
CA SER A 285 3.29 -9.68 -19.98
C SER A 285 2.49 -10.79 -19.29
N GLY A 286 1.26 -11.07 -19.76
CA GLY A 286 0.32 -11.91 -19.04
C GLY A 286 -0.17 -11.26 -17.74
N ARG A 287 -0.94 -12.01 -16.95
CA ARG A 287 -1.39 -11.59 -15.62
C ARG A 287 -0.56 -12.30 -14.55
N PRO A 288 -0.03 -11.59 -13.53
CA PRO A 288 0.61 -12.26 -12.39
C PRO A 288 -0.37 -13.21 -11.70
N ILE A 289 0.07 -14.41 -11.37
CA ILE A 289 -0.77 -15.35 -10.64
C ILE A 289 -1.08 -14.85 -9.23
N SER A 290 -0.21 -14.03 -8.63
CA SER A 290 -0.44 -13.41 -7.32
C SER A 290 -1.71 -12.54 -7.26
N GLU A 291 -2.20 -12.04 -8.41
CA GLU A 291 -3.48 -11.31 -8.50
C GLU A 291 -4.72 -12.23 -8.47
N HIS A 292 -4.53 -13.54 -8.58
CA HIS A 292 -5.65 -14.48 -8.54
C HIS A 292 -6.18 -14.62 -7.11
N PRO A 293 -7.51 -14.66 -6.90
CA PRO A 293 -8.09 -14.85 -5.57
C PRO A 293 -7.49 -16.02 -4.78
N ASP A 294 -7.30 -17.15 -5.39
CA ASP A 294 -6.74 -18.33 -4.73
C ASP A 294 -5.27 -18.16 -4.30
N ALA A 295 -4.49 -17.37 -5.04
CA ALA A 295 -3.14 -17.02 -4.62
C ALA A 295 -3.18 -16.07 -3.42
N ARG A 296 -4.10 -15.11 -3.41
CA ARG A 296 -4.29 -14.21 -2.26
C ARG A 296 -4.68 -14.99 -1.01
N LEU A 297 -5.58 -15.98 -1.14
CA LEU A 297 -5.96 -16.87 -0.04
C LEU A 297 -4.74 -17.60 0.55
N LEU A 298 -3.88 -18.15 -0.31
CA LEU A 298 -2.65 -18.83 0.11
C LEU A 298 -1.71 -17.89 0.85
N LEU A 299 -1.49 -16.68 0.30
CA LEU A 299 -0.60 -15.68 0.90
C LEU A 299 -1.15 -15.13 2.23
N LEU A 300 -2.46 -14.94 2.36
CA LEU A 300 -3.10 -14.54 3.63
C LEU A 300 -2.95 -15.61 4.71
N PHE A 301 -3.04 -16.88 4.34
CA PHE A 301 -2.78 -17.97 5.28
C PHE A 301 -1.32 -17.98 5.75
N LEU A 302 -0.36 -17.85 4.83
CA LEU A 302 1.07 -17.75 5.20
C LEU A 302 1.35 -16.51 6.06
N GLU A 303 0.73 -15.37 5.77
CA GLU A 303 0.85 -14.17 6.58
C GLU A 303 0.30 -14.36 7.99
N THR A 304 -0.82 -15.09 8.12
CA THR A 304 -1.39 -15.45 9.42
C THR A 304 -0.39 -16.25 10.26
N LEU A 305 0.31 -17.20 9.66
CA LEU A 305 1.35 -17.98 10.34
C LEU A 305 2.58 -17.12 10.68
N ARG A 306 3.05 -16.32 9.72
CA ARG A 306 4.24 -15.46 9.87
C ARG A 306 4.08 -14.43 10.98
N THR A 307 2.86 -13.93 11.19
CA THR A 307 2.54 -12.92 12.20
C THR A 307 2.07 -13.51 13.52
N ASP A 308 2.29 -14.82 13.73
CA ASP A 308 1.78 -15.56 14.90
C ASP A 308 0.29 -15.26 15.13
N TYR A 309 -0.51 -15.47 14.10
CA TYR A 309 -1.97 -15.27 14.14
C TYR A 309 -2.37 -13.85 14.61
N SER A 310 -1.72 -12.81 14.07
CA SER A 310 -2.16 -11.44 14.38
C SER A 310 -3.64 -11.26 14.07
N ARG A 311 -4.35 -10.46 14.89
CA ARG A 311 -5.78 -10.21 14.72
C ARG A 311 -6.12 -9.72 13.31
N ALA A 312 -5.32 -8.78 12.81
CA ALA A 312 -5.50 -8.22 11.47
C ALA A 312 -5.42 -9.31 10.38
N ALA A 313 -4.39 -10.17 10.42
CA ALA A 313 -4.21 -11.24 9.43
C ALA A 313 -5.32 -12.30 9.50
N VAL A 314 -5.72 -12.70 10.72
CA VAL A 314 -6.82 -13.66 10.93
C VAL A 314 -8.13 -13.11 10.40
N LEU A 315 -8.45 -11.84 10.69
CA LEU A 315 -9.70 -11.22 10.23
C LEU A 315 -9.69 -10.92 8.73
N GLU A 316 -8.54 -10.55 8.15
CA GLU A 316 -8.42 -10.39 6.70
C GLU A 316 -8.65 -11.73 5.98
N LEU A 317 -8.04 -12.81 6.46
CA LEU A 317 -8.28 -14.15 5.93
C LEU A 317 -9.75 -14.58 6.08
N ALA A 318 -10.36 -14.34 7.25
CA ALA A 318 -11.77 -14.63 7.50
C ALA A 318 -12.69 -13.84 6.56
N GLY A 319 -12.43 -12.52 6.40
CA GLY A 319 -13.18 -11.65 5.50
C GLY A 319 -13.06 -12.06 4.03
N TYR A 320 -11.94 -12.66 3.67
CA TYR A 320 -11.72 -13.21 2.33
C TYR A 320 -12.55 -14.49 2.07
N LEU A 321 -12.74 -15.30 3.10
CA LEU A 321 -13.54 -16.54 3.03
C LEU A 321 -15.04 -16.29 3.19
N GLY A 322 -15.43 -15.17 3.82
CA GLY A 322 -16.85 -14.82 4.02
C GLY A 322 -17.01 -13.50 4.80
N SER A 323 -18.25 -13.05 4.98
CA SER A 323 -18.55 -11.82 5.72
C SER A 323 -18.79 -12.10 7.20
N HIS A 324 -17.89 -11.59 8.06
CA HIS A 324 -17.94 -11.79 9.51
C HIS A 324 -17.75 -10.45 10.27
N THR A 325 -18.58 -9.46 9.95
CA THR A 325 -18.45 -8.07 10.47
C THR A 325 -18.45 -7.96 11.99
N HIS A 326 -19.14 -8.86 12.71
CA HIS A 326 -19.17 -8.85 14.15
C HIS A 326 -17.87 -9.39 14.81
N TRP A 327 -17.04 -10.14 14.09
CA TRP A 327 -15.78 -10.70 14.61
C TRP A 327 -14.75 -9.61 14.88
N ASP A 328 -14.69 -8.60 14.03
CA ASP A 328 -13.80 -7.45 14.25
C ASP A 328 -14.16 -6.72 15.55
N ARG A 329 -15.44 -6.42 15.78
CA ARG A 329 -15.91 -5.81 17.02
C ARG A 329 -15.60 -6.69 18.25
N LEU A 330 -15.93 -7.99 18.18
CA LEU A 330 -15.69 -8.91 19.29
C LEU A 330 -14.22 -9.00 19.67
N THR A 331 -13.32 -9.11 18.68
CA THR A 331 -11.88 -9.20 18.94
C THR A 331 -11.29 -7.92 19.51
N ARG A 332 -11.85 -6.74 19.16
CA ARG A 332 -11.49 -5.45 19.78
C ARG A 332 -11.94 -5.38 21.25
N GLU A 333 -13.19 -5.76 21.53
CA GLU A 333 -13.73 -5.80 22.88
C GLU A 333 -12.95 -6.77 23.79
N LEU A 334 -12.46 -7.88 23.24
CA LEU A 334 -11.60 -8.82 23.95
C LEU A 334 -10.13 -8.38 24.01
N GLY A 335 -9.75 -7.28 23.38
CA GLY A 335 -8.38 -6.77 23.33
C GLY A 335 -7.39 -7.74 22.67
N ILE A 336 -7.84 -8.59 21.73
CA ILE A 336 -6.98 -9.54 21.03
C ILE A 336 -6.13 -8.77 20.02
N ILE A 337 -4.80 -8.93 20.12
CA ILE A 337 -3.84 -8.36 19.17
C ILE A 337 -3.27 -9.46 18.28
N GLY A 338 -2.96 -10.62 18.85
CA GLY A 338 -2.38 -11.76 18.16
C GLY A 338 -1.70 -12.71 19.13
N GLY A 339 -1.03 -13.69 18.59
CA GLY A 339 -0.39 -14.74 19.38
C GLY A 339 -1.35 -15.88 19.75
N ARG A 340 -0.93 -17.12 19.46
CA ARG A 340 -1.76 -18.31 19.71
C ARG A 340 -2.29 -18.37 21.15
N GLN A 341 -1.44 -18.03 22.13
CA GLN A 341 -1.82 -18.02 23.54
C GLN A 341 -2.95 -17.02 23.82
N GLN A 342 -2.87 -15.80 23.27
CA GLN A 342 -3.86 -14.75 23.50
C GLN A 342 -5.24 -15.13 22.94
N TRP A 343 -5.27 -15.72 21.74
CA TRP A 343 -6.50 -16.26 21.17
C TRP A 343 -7.12 -17.34 22.06
N GLN A 344 -6.33 -18.27 22.62
CA GLN A 344 -6.80 -19.35 23.46
C GLN A 344 -7.32 -18.85 24.82
N THR A 345 -6.68 -17.83 25.41
CA THR A 345 -7.03 -17.33 26.74
C THR A 345 -8.17 -16.33 26.75
N ARG A 346 -8.29 -15.51 25.70
CA ARG A 346 -9.32 -14.45 25.62
C ARG A 346 -10.59 -14.88 24.86
N LEU A 347 -10.49 -15.79 23.91
CA LEU A 347 -11.61 -16.31 23.13
C LEU A 347 -12.11 -17.66 23.70
N HIS A 348 -12.62 -17.67 24.94
CA HIS A 348 -13.05 -18.89 25.61
C HIS A 348 -14.53 -19.24 25.37
N GLN A 349 -15.35 -18.32 24.92
CA GLN A 349 -16.75 -18.60 24.59
C GLN A 349 -16.85 -19.42 23.28
N PRO A 350 -17.71 -20.45 23.24
CA PRO A 350 -17.99 -21.21 22.02
C PRO A 350 -18.61 -20.31 20.94
N GLY A 351 -18.24 -20.53 19.69
CA GLY A 351 -18.81 -19.81 18.55
C GLY A 351 -17.94 -19.90 17.29
N ASP A 352 -18.48 -19.45 16.19
CA ASP A 352 -17.89 -19.60 14.86
C ASP A 352 -16.47 -19.05 14.74
N LEU A 353 -16.18 -17.93 15.42
CA LEU A 353 -14.83 -17.34 15.42
C LEU A 353 -13.83 -18.26 16.11
N ARG A 354 -14.19 -18.84 17.25
CA ARG A 354 -13.32 -19.77 17.98
C ARG A 354 -13.04 -21.01 17.14
N ASP A 355 -14.07 -21.58 16.52
CA ASP A 355 -13.95 -22.76 15.69
C ASP A 355 -13.06 -22.47 14.47
N PHE A 356 -13.24 -21.31 13.85
CA PHE A 356 -12.41 -20.86 12.75
C PHE A 356 -10.93 -20.73 13.15
N VAL A 357 -10.64 -20.06 14.27
CA VAL A 357 -9.27 -19.88 14.78
C VAL A 357 -8.65 -21.23 15.15
N HIS A 358 -9.38 -22.13 15.78
CA HIS A 358 -8.91 -23.48 16.07
C HIS A 358 -8.56 -24.27 14.79
N ARG A 359 -9.39 -24.13 13.75
CA ARG A 359 -9.10 -24.74 12.44
C ARG A 359 -7.81 -24.17 11.85
N LEU A 360 -7.60 -22.85 11.95
CA LEU A 360 -6.32 -22.24 11.50
C LEU A 360 -5.12 -22.77 12.27
N PHE A 361 -5.25 -23.03 13.58
CA PHE A 361 -4.18 -23.64 14.38
C PHE A 361 -3.85 -25.05 13.89
N GLN A 362 -4.86 -25.86 13.61
CA GLN A 362 -4.68 -27.23 13.10
C GLN A 362 -3.98 -27.21 11.73
N LEU A 363 -4.38 -26.32 10.83
CA LEU A 363 -3.75 -26.17 9.53
C LEU A 363 -2.30 -25.68 9.65
N GLY A 364 -2.04 -24.76 10.57
CA GLY A 364 -0.69 -24.26 10.83
C GLY A 364 0.23 -25.31 11.45
N ASP A 365 -0.29 -26.19 12.31
CA ASP A 365 0.46 -27.30 12.89
C ASP A 365 0.93 -28.31 11.83
N GLY A 366 0.29 -28.34 10.66
CA GLY A 366 0.73 -29.10 9.49
C GLY A 366 1.94 -28.52 8.74
N LEU A 367 2.37 -27.28 9.08
CA LEU A 367 3.54 -26.64 8.50
C LEU A 367 4.62 -26.44 9.58
N PRO A 368 5.72 -27.22 9.56
CA PRO A 368 6.79 -27.05 10.51
C PRO A 368 7.51 -25.70 10.34
N ALA A 369 8.11 -25.18 11.41
CA ALA A 369 8.87 -23.93 11.40
C ALA A 369 10.10 -23.98 10.46
N ALA A 370 10.61 -25.18 10.19
CA ALA A 370 11.66 -25.45 9.20
C ALA A 370 11.53 -26.90 8.70
N GLY A 371 11.88 -27.14 7.44
CA GLY A 371 11.84 -28.48 6.84
C GLY A 371 12.27 -28.48 5.37
N PRO A 372 12.29 -29.65 4.74
CA PRO A 372 12.48 -29.75 3.29
C PRO A 372 11.39 -28.99 2.52
N TRP A 373 11.76 -28.40 1.39
CA TRP A 373 10.84 -27.67 0.52
C TRP A 373 9.62 -28.50 0.14
N ASN A 374 9.85 -29.77 -0.24
CA ASN A 374 8.77 -30.67 -0.62
C ASN A 374 7.74 -30.87 0.51
N ASN A 375 8.18 -30.95 1.76
CA ASN A 375 7.29 -31.11 2.91
C ASN A 375 6.47 -29.83 3.15
N LEU A 376 7.10 -28.65 3.06
CA LEU A 376 6.43 -27.36 3.20
C LEU A 376 5.44 -27.11 2.06
N VAL A 377 5.80 -27.44 0.81
CA VAL A 377 4.92 -27.39 -0.36
C VAL A 377 3.69 -28.27 -0.15
N THR A 378 3.90 -29.53 0.26
CA THR A 378 2.80 -30.49 0.45
C THR A 378 1.86 -30.05 1.56
N GLY A 379 2.40 -29.61 2.71
CA GLY A 379 1.62 -29.10 3.84
C GLY A 379 0.83 -27.84 3.48
N LEU A 380 1.48 -26.90 2.79
CA LEU A 380 0.83 -25.66 2.36
C LEU A 380 -0.32 -25.93 1.39
N LEU A 381 -0.10 -26.74 0.37
CA LEU A 381 -1.13 -27.07 -0.60
C LEU A 381 -2.30 -27.84 0.01
N ALA A 382 -2.04 -28.71 1.01
CA ALA A 382 -3.10 -29.38 1.76
C ALA A 382 -3.95 -28.36 2.55
N ALA A 383 -3.33 -27.47 3.32
CA ALA A 383 -4.02 -26.43 4.07
C ALA A 383 -4.79 -25.46 3.14
N TRP A 384 -4.19 -25.04 2.03
CA TRP A 384 -4.80 -24.18 1.06
C TRP A 384 -6.05 -24.80 0.39
N ARG A 385 -5.99 -26.09 0.03
CA ARG A 385 -7.16 -26.80 -0.52
C ARG A 385 -8.29 -26.94 0.52
N GLU A 386 -7.94 -27.15 1.78
CA GLU A 386 -8.93 -27.23 2.87
C GLU A 386 -9.58 -25.86 3.15
N LEU A 387 -8.88 -24.77 2.89
CA LEU A 387 -9.44 -23.41 2.91
C LEU A 387 -10.25 -23.04 1.66
N GLY A 388 -10.34 -23.93 0.66
CA GLY A 388 -11.15 -23.74 -0.54
C GLY A 388 -10.38 -23.38 -1.80
N GLY A 389 -9.04 -23.37 -1.76
CA GLY A 389 -8.21 -23.09 -2.93
C GLY A 389 -8.25 -24.20 -3.99
N GLN A 390 -8.47 -23.83 -5.26
CA GLN A 390 -8.69 -24.79 -6.34
C GLN A 390 -7.92 -24.48 -7.64
N HIS A 391 -7.36 -23.27 -7.79
CA HIS A 391 -6.76 -22.82 -9.03
C HIS A 391 -5.46 -23.58 -9.38
N ALA A 392 -5.53 -24.48 -10.35
CA ALA A 392 -4.43 -25.35 -10.73
C ALA A 392 -3.10 -24.64 -11.08
N PRO A 393 -3.10 -23.47 -11.77
CA PRO A 393 -1.86 -22.72 -11.99
C PRO A 393 -1.18 -22.26 -10.71
N VAL A 394 -1.94 -21.86 -9.67
CA VAL A 394 -1.37 -21.50 -8.35
C VAL A 394 -0.70 -22.72 -7.72
N ALA A 395 -1.39 -23.87 -7.70
CA ALA A 395 -0.83 -25.11 -7.17
C ALA A 395 0.49 -25.49 -7.90
N ARG A 396 0.47 -25.47 -9.25
CA ARG A 396 1.67 -25.76 -10.06
C ARG A 396 2.83 -24.81 -9.78
N ALA A 397 2.54 -23.52 -9.61
CA ALA A 397 3.60 -22.56 -9.28
C ALA A 397 4.26 -22.87 -7.94
N ILE A 398 3.48 -23.20 -6.93
CA ILE A 398 4.00 -23.62 -5.61
C ILE A 398 4.73 -24.95 -5.69
N GLU A 399 4.22 -25.93 -6.44
CA GLU A 399 4.87 -27.22 -6.65
C GLU A 399 6.29 -27.11 -7.23
N THR A 400 6.56 -26.07 -8.03
CA THR A 400 7.93 -25.83 -8.56
C THR A 400 8.96 -25.59 -7.47
N LEU A 401 8.55 -25.12 -6.29
CA LEU A 401 9.45 -24.88 -5.16
C LEU A 401 10.02 -26.17 -4.56
N ALA A 402 9.36 -27.31 -4.76
CA ALA A 402 9.88 -28.61 -4.28
C ALA A 402 11.24 -28.96 -4.89
N ALA A 403 11.51 -28.51 -6.14
CA ALA A 403 12.80 -28.73 -6.79
C ALA A 403 13.97 -27.98 -6.11
N LEU A 404 13.69 -27.05 -5.19
CA LEU A 404 14.70 -26.29 -4.46
C LEU A 404 15.38 -27.10 -3.34
N ASP A 405 14.87 -28.28 -2.99
CA ASP A 405 15.51 -29.20 -2.05
C ASP A 405 16.93 -29.58 -2.46
N THR A 406 17.23 -29.59 -3.76
CA THR A 406 18.56 -29.84 -4.32
C THR A 406 19.56 -28.74 -4.00
N PHE A 407 19.06 -27.49 -3.79
CA PHE A 407 19.89 -26.29 -3.59
C PHE A 407 20.14 -26.00 -2.11
N GLU A 408 19.12 -25.99 -1.29
CA GLU A 408 19.19 -25.70 0.15
C GLU A 408 18.07 -26.44 0.88
N SER A 409 18.43 -27.29 1.86
CA SER A 409 17.45 -28.01 2.70
C SER A 409 18.11 -28.38 4.04
N PRO A 410 17.45 -28.22 5.21
CA PRO A 410 16.10 -27.66 5.38
C PRO A 410 16.03 -26.16 5.24
N VAL A 411 14.82 -25.63 4.96
CA VAL A 411 14.53 -24.19 4.87
C VAL A 411 13.56 -23.75 5.96
N THR A 412 13.67 -22.51 6.44
CA THR A 412 12.73 -21.95 7.42
C THR A 412 11.40 -21.58 6.76
N LEU A 413 10.30 -21.62 7.52
CA LEU A 413 8.98 -21.20 7.04
C LEU A 413 8.99 -19.75 6.54
N ALA A 414 9.76 -18.86 7.16
CA ALA A 414 9.89 -17.46 6.72
C ALA A 414 10.50 -17.38 5.31
N THR A 415 11.63 -18.06 5.08
CA THR A 415 12.26 -18.13 3.74
C THR A 415 11.31 -18.75 2.72
N PHE A 416 10.64 -19.85 3.10
CA PHE A 416 9.66 -20.50 2.24
C PHE A 416 8.52 -19.55 1.83
N THR A 417 8.00 -18.76 2.77
CA THR A 417 6.96 -17.75 2.53
C THR A 417 7.41 -16.69 1.52
N ASP A 418 8.63 -16.18 1.67
CA ASP A 418 9.20 -15.21 0.72
C ASP A 418 9.30 -15.78 -0.70
N TYR A 419 9.67 -17.06 -0.82
CA TYR A 419 9.75 -17.73 -2.12
C TYR A 419 8.36 -18.04 -2.71
N CYS A 420 7.34 -18.31 -1.89
CA CYS A 420 5.95 -18.40 -2.34
C CYS A 420 5.48 -17.09 -2.95
N HIS A 421 5.71 -15.95 -2.29
CA HIS A 421 5.41 -14.63 -2.86
C HIS A 421 6.09 -14.45 -4.22
N ARG A 422 7.37 -14.71 -4.30
CA ARG A 422 8.18 -14.51 -5.52
C ARG A 422 7.76 -15.40 -6.67
N VAL A 423 7.49 -16.69 -6.44
CA VAL A 423 7.06 -17.59 -7.50
C VAL A 423 5.68 -17.19 -8.03
N LEU A 424 4.77 -16.74 -7.17
CA LEU A 424 3.44 -16.28 -7.58
C LEU A 424 3.50 -14.94 -8.34
N ASP A 425 4.39 -14.03 -7.94
CA ASP A 425 4.58 -12.73 -8.60
C ASP A 425 5.27 -12.87 -9.97
N THR A 426 6.17 -13.84 -10.11
CA THR A 426 6.92 -14.04 -11.36
C THR A 426 6.21 -14.96 -12.36
N THR A 427 5.37 -15.88 -11.87
CA THR A 427 4.57 -16.75 -12.73
C THR A 427 3.42 -15.98 -13.36
N ARG A 428 3.24 -16.15 -14.67
CA ARG A 428 2.26 -15.38 -15.46
C ARG A 428 1.26 -16.30 -16.14
N GLU A 429 -0.01 -15.89 -16.12
CA GLU A 429 -1.04 -16.46 -16.97
C GLU A 429 -1.25 -15.61 -18.23
N PRO A 430 -1.52 -16.23 -19.39
CA PRO A 430 -1.84 -15.48 -20.58
C PRO A 430 -3.06 -14.57 -20.37
N ALA A 431 -2.98 -13.32 -20.85
CA ALA A 431 -4.08 -12.37 -20.82
C ALA A 431 -4.45 -11.96 -22.25
N GLY A 432 -5.50 -12.59 -22.80
CA GLY A 432 -5.92 -12.43 -24.18
C GLY A 432 -5.10 -13.26 -25.18
N ARG A 433 -5.43 -13.14 -26.45
CA ARG A 433 -4.73 -13.80 -27.55
C ARG A 433 -4.23 -12.77 -28.56
N PHE A 434 -3.03 -12.96 -29.05
CA PHE A 434 -2.42 -12.06 -30.03
C PHE A 434 -3.25 -12.04 -31.34
N GLN A 435 -3.61 -10.84 -31.80
CA GLN A 435 -4.42 -10.56 -32.98
C GLN A 435 -5.81 -11.22 -32.96
N ASP A 436 -6.38 -11.46 -31.80
CA ASP A 436 -7.73 -12.00 -31.62
C ASP A 436 -8.72 -10.91 -31.13
N GLY A 437 -8.63 -9.72 -31.76
CA GLY A 437 -9.58 -8.64 -31.56
C GLY A 437 -9.26 -7.65 -30.45
N GLY A 438 -8.30 -7.93 -29.57
CA GLY A 438 -7.96 -7.05 -28.44
C GLY A 438 -6.82 -6.08 -28.73
N LEU A 439 -6.85 -4.92 -28.06
CA LEU A 439 -5.77 -3.93 -28.06
C LEU A 439 -4.47 -4.57 -27.55
N PHE A 440 -3.38 -4.39 -28.27
CA PHE A 440 -2.09 -4.94 -27.90
C PHE A 440 -1.38 -4.05 -26.89
N VAL A 441 -0.99 -4.62 -25.75
CA VAL A 441 -0.28 -3.93 -24.66
C VAL A 441 0.99 -4.69 -24.30
N SER A 442 2.13 -4.01 -24.33
CA SER A 442 3.42 -4.64 -24.06
C SER A 442 4.49 -3.65 -23.62
N ASP A 443 5.53 -4.16 -22.96
CA ASP A 443 6.81 -3.45 -22.96
C ASP A 443 7.42 -3.46 -24.38
N ILE A 444 8.32 -2.51 -24.65
CA ILE A 444 8.95 -2.33 -25.95
C ILE A 444 9.69 -3.61 -26.40
N MET A 445 10.32 -4.32 -25.48
CA MET A 445 11.05 -5.55 -25.78
C MET A 445 10.13 -6.67 -26.29
N GLY A 446 8.90 -6.74 -25.76
CA GLY A 446 7.91 -7.72 -26.19
C GLY A 446 7.29 -7.44 -27.55
N ALA A 447 7.35 -6.19 -28.02
CA ALA A 447 6.80 -5.75 -29.30
C ALA A 447 7.81 -5.79 -30.47
N ARG A 448 9.05 -6.22 -30.23
CA ARG A 448 10.12 -6.20 -31.24
C ARG A 448 9.75 -7.00 -32.51
N GLY A 449 9.88 -6.33 -33.64
CA GLY A 449 9.61 -6.91 -34.98
C GLY A 449 8.13 -6.98 -35.32
N LEU A 450 7.22 -6.56 -34.46
CA LEU A 450 5.81 -6.41 -34.79
C LEU A 450 5.51 -5.05 -35.38
N SER A 451 4.40 -4.93 -36.10
CA SER A 451 3.94 -3.66 -36.64
C SER A 451 2.43 -3.50 -36.45
N PHE A 452 2.04 -2.26 -36.23
CA PHE A 452 0.65 -1.87 -35.94
C PHE A 452 0.30 -0.62 -36.75
N SER A 453 -0.98 -0.43 -37.03
CA SER A 453 -1.43 0.78 -37.72
C SER A 453 -1.26 2.02 -36.83
N LEU A 454 -1.62 1.91 -35.57
CA LEU A 454 -1.37 2.95 -34.56
C LEU A 454 -0.45 2.40 -33.46
N VAL A 455 0.61 3.13 -33.16
CA VAL A 455 1.49 2.87 -32.00
C VAL A 455 1.48 4.07 -31.08
N ILE A 456 1.22 3.82 -29.81
CA ILE A 456 1.27 4.81 -28.74
C ILE A 456 2.36 4.41 -27.76
N VAL A 457 3.36 5.25 -27.55
CA VAL A 457 4.49 4.99 -26.64
C VAL A 457 4.36 5.88 -25.41
N LEU A 458 4.30 5.26 -24.24
CA LEU A 458 4.12 5.94 -22.94
C LEU A 458 5.42 6.08 -22.16
N GLY A 459 5.48 7.07 -21.29
CA GLY A 459 6.54 7.20 -20.30
C GLY A 459 7.87 7.69 -20.85
N LEU A 460 7.85 8.52 -21.88
CA LEU A 460 9.04 9.07 -22.50
C LEU A 460 9.64 10.22 -21.66
N VAL A 461 10.09 9.87 -20.46
CA VAL A 461 10.79 10.79 -19.54
C VAL A 461 12.20 10.32 -19.23
N GLU A 462 13.06 11.25 -18.86
CA GLU A 462 14.44 10.97 -18.45
C GLU A 462 14.47 9.91 -17.33
N LYS A 463 15.42 8.98 -17.38
CA LYS A 463 15.59 7.85 -16.45
C LYS A 463 14.49 6.77 -16.50
N SER A 464 13.46 6.93 -17.33
CA SER A 464 12.49 5.88 -17.64
C SER A 464 12.73 5.30 -19.04
N PHE A 465 12.83 6.16 -20.04
CA PHE A 465 13.27 5.78 -21.37
C PHE A 465 14.05 6.95 -22.01
N PRO A 466 15.38 6.83 -22.16
CA PRO A 466 16.21 5.65 -21.89
C PRO A 466 16.37 5.34 -20.40
N ARG A 467 16.53 4.05 -20.10
CA ARG A 467 16.84 3.61 -18.73
C ARG A 467 18.26 4.04 -18.34
N PRO A 468 18.49 4.35 -17.06
CA PRO A 468 19.85 4.60 -16.59
C PRO A 468 20.66 3.30 -16.66
N ILE A 469 21.78 3.36 -17.36
CA ILE A 469 22.72 2.25 -17.48
C ILE A 469 23.70 2.29 -16.32
N ARG A 470 23.88 1.15 -15.68
CA ARG A 470 24.83 0.99 -14.57
C ARG A 470 25.82 -0.11 -14.93
N GLU A 471 27.07 0.11 -14.59
CA GLU A 471 28.07 -0.96 -14.67
C GLU A 471 27.74 -2.06 -13.62
N ASP A 472 28.24 -3.25 -13.89
CA ASP A 472 28.18 -4.36 -12.93
C ASP A 472 29.11 -4.03 -11.75
N PRO A 473 28.62 -3.99 -10.50
CA PRO A 473 29.46 -3.66 -9.35
C PRO A 473 30.53 -4.71 -9.05
N LEU A 474 30.34 -5.97 -9.49
CA LEU A 474 31.28 -7.04 -9.29
C LEU A 474 32.32 -7.12 -10.42
N LEU A 475 31.97 -6.67 -11.64
CA LEU A 475 32.84 -6.80 -12.80
C LEU A 475 32.66 -5.57 -13.72
N LEU A 476 33.48 -4.54 -13.49
CA LEU A 476 33.42 -3.29 -14.26
C LEU A 476 33.76 -3.52 -15.74
N ASP A 477 33.28 -2.65 -16.63
CA ASP A 477 33.52 -2.75 -18.06
C ASP A 477 35.01 -2.71 -18.42
N SER A 478 35.83 -2.01 -17.67
CA SER A 478 37.30 -2.01 -17.81
C SER A 478 37.90 -3.39 -17.51
N GLU A 479 37.42 -4.08 -16.48
CA GLU A 479 37.83 -5.45 -16.12
C GLU A 479 37.30 -6.46 -17.15
N ARG A 480 36.08 -6.30 -17.64
CA ARG A 480 35.47 -7.14 -18.67
C ARG A 480 36.33 -7.18 -19.94
N ARG A 481 36.81 -6.02 -20.42
CA ARG A 481 37.71 -5.92 -21.59
C ARG A 481 39.03 -6.64 -21.37
N GLN A 482 39.58 -6.63 -20.15
CA GLN A 482 40.84 -7.32 -19.82
C GLN A 482 40.68 -8.85 -19.79
N ILE A 483 39.53 -9.33 -19.31
CA ILE A 483 39.24 -10.75 -19.13
C ILE A 483 38.94 -11.41 -20.49
N SER A 484 38.03 -10.85 -21.27
CA SER A 484 37.65 -11.41 -22.56
C SER A 484 36.96 -10.39 -23.45
N PRO A 485 37.31 -10.31 -24.75
CA PRO A 485 36.61 -9.48 -25.72
C PRO A 485 35.16 -9.94 -25.99
N ASN A 486 34.81 -11.16 -25.56
CA ASN A 486 33.49 -11.74 -25.70
C ASN A 486 32.52 -11.36 -24.58
N LEU A 487 33.01 -10.74 -23.49
CA LEU A 487 32.17 -10.29 -22.40
C LEU A 487 31.36 -9.04 -22.81
N PRO A 488 30.03 -9.04 -22.59
CA PRO A 488 29.19 -7.88 -22.92
C PRO A 488 29.55 -6.70 -22.01
N LEU A 489 29.76 -5.54 -22.63
CA LEU A 489 29.99 -4.29 -21.92
C LEU A 489 28.65 -3.67 -21.52
N LYS A 490 28.45 -3.38 -20.23
CA LYS A 490 27.19 -2.83 -19.73
C LYS A 490 26.89 -1.43 -20.27
N LEU A 491 27.90 -0.59 -20.44
CA LEU A 491 27.72 0.79 -20.98
C LEU A 491 27.22 0.82 -22.43
N ARG A 492 27.34 -0.26 -23.20
CA ARG A 492 26.72 -0.37 -24.53
C ARG A 492 25.19 -0.34 -24.48
N GLY A 493 24.59 -0.54 -23.30
CA GLY A 493 23.15 -0.40 -23.10
C GLY A 493 22.59 0.97 -23.52
N HIS A 494 23.40 2.04 -23.57
CA HIS A 494 22.97 3.33 -24.13
C HIS A 494 22.63 3.24 -25.63
N ASP A 495 23.44 2.52 -26.40
CA ASP A 495 23.20 2.32 -27.83
C ASP A 495 22.03 1.34 -28.05
N GLU A 496 21.84 0.38 -27.14
CA GLU A 496 20.66 -0.49 -27.16
C GLU A 496 19.36 0.31 -26.92
N GLU A 497 19.32 1.21 -25.96
CA GLU A 497 18.13 2.06 -25.70
C GLU A 497 17.77 2.93 -26.91
N LYS A 498 18.77 3.47 -27.65
CA LYS A 498 18.56 4.17 -28.92
C LYS A 498 17.96 3.25 -29.98
N LEU A 499 18.57 2.07 -30.19
CA LEU A 499 18.06 1.08 -31.13
C LEU A 499 16.61 0.67 -30.79
N LEU A 500 16.30 0.43 -29.52
CA LEU A 500 14.93 0.08 -29.09
C LEU A 500 13.93 1.20 -29.38
N PHE A 501 14.33 2.46 -29.23
CA PHE A 501 13.48 3.59 -29.57
C PHE A 501 13.24 3.65 -31.09
N GLU A 502 14.26 3.48 -31.91
CA GLU A 502 14.14 3.42 -33.36
C GLU A 502 13.24 2.25 -33.80
N LEU A 503 13.41 1.07 -33.23
CA LEU A 503 12.60 -0.09 -33.55
C LEU A 503 11.11 0.11 -33.20
N VAL A 504 10.82 0.77 -32.08
CA VAL A 504 9.45 1.01 -31.67
C VAL A 504 8.78 2.10 -32.49
N THR A 505 9.50 3.17 -32.85
CA THR A 505 8.97 4.22 -33.73
C THR A 505 8.73 3.71 -35.15
N ALA A 506 9.59 2.84 -35.66
CA ALA A 506 9.43 2.19 -36.98
C ALA A 506 8.32 1.10 -36.98
N SER A 507 7.76 0.72 -35.84
CA SER A 507 6.67 -0.27 -35.77
C SER A 507 5.30 0.32 -36.14
N ALA A 508 5.17 1.64 -36.20
CA ALA A 508 3.95 2.35 -36.58
C ALA A 508 3.86 2.42 -38.14
N ARG A 509 2.76 1.92 -38.71
CA ARG A 509 2.50 1.98 -40.14
C ARG A 509 1.82 3.28 -40.55
N ASP A 510 0.80 3.71 -39.83
CA ASP A 510 -0.05 4.83 -40.21
C ASP A 510 0.11 6.03 -39.29
N GLN A 511 0.13 5.79 -37.94
CA GLN A 511 0.25 6.86 -36.97
C GLN A 511 1.11 6.45 -35.77
N LEU A 512 1.94 7.39 -35.30
CA LEU A 512 2.76 7.26 -34.11
C LEU A 512 2.39 8.36 -33.11
N VAL A 513 2.13 7.98 -31.85
CA VAL A 513 1.92 8.90 -30.73
C VAL A 513 3.03 8.67 -29.70
N LEU A 514 3.78 9.73 -29.38
CA LEU A 514 4.82 9.72 -28.35
C LEU A 514 4.35 10.54 -27.15
N SER A 515 4.34 9.92 -25.97
CA SER A 515 3.72 10.50 -24.79
C SER A 515 4.64 10.51 -23.57
N TRP A 516 4.49 11.55 -22.74
CA TRP A 516 5.20 11.64 -21.45
C TRP A 516 4.35 12.29 -20.36
N PRO A 517 4.52 11.84 -19.07
CA PRO A 517 3.98 12.50 -17.91
C PRO A 517 4.91 13.66 -17.50
N ARG A 518 4.41 14.91 -17.56
CA ARG A 518 5.21 16.10 -17.21
C ARG A 518 5.36 16.36 -15.72
N LEU A 519 4.53 15.71 -14.86
CA LEU A 519 4.57 15.85 -13.41
C LEU A 519 4.70 14.48 -12.75
N ASP A 520 5.35 14.47 -11.61
CA ASP A 520 5.33 13.31 -10.70
C ASP A 520 4.07 13.39 -9.82
N PRO A 521 3.18 12.38 -9.83
CA PRO A 521 1.91 12.44 -9.11
C PRO A 521 2.05 12.52 -7.59
N ALA A 522 3.11 11.95 -7.02
CA ALA A 522 3.32 11.91 -5.57
C ALA A 522 3.90 13.23 -5.03
N THR A 523 4.79 13.88 -5.81
CA THR A 523 5.52 15.06 -5.37
C THR A 523 5.11 16.36 -6.08
N ALA A 524 4.30 16.26 -7.13
CA ALA A 524 3.94 17.34 -8.04
C ALA A 524 5.14 18.06 -8.70
N ARG A 525 6.32 17.44 -8.71
CA ARG A 525 7.53 17.99 -9.32
C ARG A 525 7.52 17.79 -10.84
N PRO A 526 8.02 18.76 -11.63
CA PRO A 526 8.18 18.59 -13.07
C PRO A 526 9.14 17.44 -13.40
N ARG A 527 8.81 16.68 -14.45
CA ARG A 527 9.68 15.67 -15.05
C ARG A 527 10.21 16.17 -16.39
N VAL A 528 11.45 15.81 -16.69
CA VAL A 528 12.10 16.17 -17.96
C VAL A 528 11.71 15.14 -19.02
N PRO A 529 11.22 15.57 -20.18
CA PRO A 529 10.97 14.67 -21.31
C PRO A 529 12.25 13.94 -21.75
N SER A 530 12.10 12.77 -22.36
CA SER A 530 13.22 12.02 -22.91
C SER A 530 13.93 12.80 -24.04
N TRP A 531 15.25 12.85 -24.00
CA TRP A 531 16.06 13.49 -25.08
C TRP A 531 15.89 12.76 -26.44
N LEU A 532 15.43 11.49 -26.45
CA LEU A 532 15.12 10.74 -27.67
C LEU A 532 14.01 11.43 -28.49
N LEU A 533 13.12 12.16 -27.82
CA LEU A 533 12.05 12.92 -28.50
C LEU A 533 12.61 14.05 -29.38
N LEU A 534 13.71 14.67 -29.01
CA LEU A 534 14.33 15.74 -29.81
C LEU A 534 14.77 15.19 -31.17
N GLY A 535 15.40 14.01 -31.19
CA GLY A 535 15.79 13.34 -32.44
C GLY A 535 14.61 12.91 -33.32
N ALA A 536 13.53 12.43 -32.70
CA ALA A 536 12.34 11.95 -33.42
C ALA A 536 11.51 13.09 -34.06
N THR A 537 11.55 14.29 -33.45
CA THR A 537 10.74 15.45 -33.89
C THR A 537 11.53 16.51 -34.65
N GLY A 538 12.86 16.46 -34.59
CA GLY A 538 13.72 17.52 -35.07
C GLY A 538 13.69 18.80 -34.23
N ALA A 539 13.12 18.75 -33.00
CA ALA A 539 13.13 19.90 -32.09
C ALA A 539 14.55 20.17 -31.57
N ASN A 540 14.93 21.46 -31.53
CA ASN A 540 16.27 21.85 -31.09
C ASN A 540 16.49 21.75 -29.58
N ASP A 541 15.41 21.91 -28.81
CA ASP A 541 15.41 21.93 -27.36
C ASP A 541 14.05 21.48 -26.77
N PHE A 542 13.99 21.33 -25.46
CA PHE A 542 12.77 20.91 -24.76
C PHE A 542 11.65 21.97 -24.80
N GLU A 543 11.98 23.25 -24.91
CA GLU A 543 10.97 24.31 -25.03
C GLU A 543 10.25 24.23 -26.38
N SER A 544 11.00 23.99 -27.47
CA SER A 544 10.44 23.76 -28.79
C SER A 544 9.63 22.48 -28.85
N LEU A 545 10.09 21.42 -28.17
CA LEU A 545 9.37 20.14 -28.03
C LEU A 545 8.02 20.33 -27.33
N GLU A 546 7.99 21.06 -26.22
CA GLU A 546 6.76 21.34 -25.48
C GLU A 546 5.75 22.12 -26.34
N LYS A 547 6.19 23.06 -27.16
CA LYS A 547 5.31 23.80 -28.10
C LYS A 547 4.68 22.94 -29.19
N LEU A 548 5.31 21.81 -29.54
CA LEU A 548 4.77 20.85 -30.51
C LEU A 548 3.77 19.88 -29.89
N ALA A 549 3.75 19.77 -28.55
CA ALA A 549 2.95 18.78 -27.88
C ALA A 549 1.52 19.26 -27.60
N THR A 550 0.59 18.33 -27.65
CA THR A 550 -0.77 18.53 -27.13
C THR A 550 -0.71 18.38 -25.59
N HIS A 551 -1.00 19.49 -24.89
CA HIS A 551 -1.00 19.51 -23.44
C HIS A 551 -2.34 19.10 -22.85
N ILE A 552 -2.34 18.06 -22.03
CA ILE A 552 -3.51 17.64 -21.28
C ILE A 552 -3.59 18.47 -19.99
N PRO A 553 -4.72 19.18 -19.74
CA PRO A 553 -4.86 19.98 -18.54
C PRO A 553 -4.86 19.11 -17.26
N LEU A 554 -4.44 19.71 -16.14
CA LEU A 554 -4.49 19.07 -14.82
C LEU A 554 -5.93 18.90 -14.32
N SER A 555 -6.83 19.83 -14.70
CA SER A 555 -8.23 19.76 -14.30
C SER A 555 -8.91 18.52 -14.89
N PRO A 556 -9.66 17.77 -14.07
CA PRO A 556 -10.50 16.69 -14.56
C PRO A 556 -11.74 17.20 -15.31
N ILE A 557 -12.09 18.48 -15.12
CA ILE A 557 -13.22 19.13 -15.78
C ILE A 557 -12.75 19.68 -17.12
N ARG A 558 -13.08 18.99 -18.18
CA ARG A 558 -12.71 19.39 -19.55
C ARG A 558 -13.71 18.83 -20.58
N ASN A 559 -13.96 19.59 -21.61
CA ASN A 559 -14.71 19.08 -22.76
C ASN A 559 -13.80 18.13 -23.58
N THR A 560 -14.22 16.90 -23.69
CA THR A 560 -13.51 15.88 -24.50
C THR A 560 -14.34 15.47 -25.69
N THR A 561 -13.69 15.17 -26.81
CA THR A 561 -14.37 14.68 -28.02
C THR A 561 -14.94 13.26 -27.85
N LEU A 562 -14.41 12.54 -26.89
CA LEU A 562 -14.83 11.20 -26.51
C LEU A 562 -14.66 11.03 -25.00
N ALA A 563 -15.75 10.99 -24.27
CA ALA A 563 -15.75 10.64 -22.84
C ALA A 563 -15.53 9.11 -22.69
N LEU A 564 -14.57 8.74 -21.84
CA LEU A 564 -14.30 7.33 -21.54
C LEU A 564 -15.26 6.77 -20.50
N GLU A 565 -15.78 7.62 -19.63
CA GLU A 565 -16.69 7.30 -18.52
C GLU A 565 -17.76 8.38 -18.39
N GLU A 566 -18.90 8.02 -17.83
CA GLU A 566 -20.00 8.95 -17.52
C GLU A 566 -19.51 10.18 -16.73
N ARG A 567 -18.62 9.97 -15.76
CA ARG A 567 -18.04 11.02 -14.95
C ARG A 567 -17.33 12.11 -15.78
N GLU A 568 -16.63 11.76 -16.85
CA GLU A 568 -15.97 12.74 -17.73
C GLU A 568 -16.97 13.58 -18.52
N PHE A 569 -18.14 13.01 -18.80
CA PHE A 569 -19.26 13.74 -19.42
C PHE A 569 -19.97 14.61 -18.40
N ASP A 570 -20.25 14.09 -17.21
CA ASP A 570 -21.05 14.76 -16.19
C ASP A 570 -20.35 15.95 -15.54
N LEU A 571 -19.03 15.89 -15.31
CA LEU A 571 -18.31 16.98 -14.63
C LEU A 571 -18.42 18.34 -15.35
N PRO A 572 -18.22 18.47 -16.67
CA PRO A 572 -18.43 19.73 -17.38
C PRO A 572 -19.88 20.22 -17.35
N VAL A 573 -20.86 19.30 -17.36
CA VAL A 573 -22.28 19.66 -17.26
C VAL A 573 -22.62 20.17 -15.85
N LEU A 574 -22.06 19.51 -14.82
CA LEU A 574 -22.25 19.95 -13.41
C LEU A 574 -21.67 21.35 -13.15
N GLU A 575 -20.55 21.71 -13.80
CA GLU A 575 -19.98 23.07 -13.70
C GLU A 575 -20.93 24.15 -14.24
N GLN A 576 -21.75 23.82 -15.23
CA GLN A 576 -22.75 24.73 -15.82
C GLN A 576 -24.03 24.85 -14.97
N ASN A 577 -24.05 24.30 -13.76
CA ASN A 577 -25.17 24.34 -12.83
C ASN A 577 -26.49 23.77 -13.39
N PRO A 578 -26.54 22.50 -13.75
CA PRO A 578 -27.69 21.86 -14.39
C PRO A 578 -28.91 21.79 -13.46
N SER A 579 -30.04 21.33 -14.01
CA SER A 579 -31.29 21.14 -13.27
C SER A 579 -31.13 20.14 -12.10
N ASP A 580 -32.00 20.26 -11.10
CA ASP A 580 -32.00 19.27 -9.97
C ASP A 580 -32.33 17.88 -10.44
N ALA A 581 -33.14 17.70 -11.48
CA ALA A 581 -33.42 16.37 -12.05
C ALA A 581 -32.16 15.73 -12.61
N TYR A 582 -31.28 16.49 -13.26
CA TYR A 582 -30.00 15.97 -13.76
C TYR A 582 -29.07 15.61 -12.62
N ARG A 583 -28.96 16.47 -11.58
CA ARG A 583 -28.15 16.14 -10.38
C ARG A 583 -28.62 14.88 -9.67
N GLN A 584 -29.95 14.69 -9.55
CA GLN A 584 -30.54 13.48 -8.95
C GLN A 584 -30.28 12.23 -9.78
N ALA A 585 -30.25 12.34 -11.12
CA ALA A 585 -29.93 11.22 -12.01
C ALA A 585 -28.47 10.74 -11.83
N ILE A 586 -27.53 11.66 -11.62
CA ILE A 586 -26.13 11.32 -11.35
C ILE A 586 -25.98 10.72 -9.95
N SER A 587 -26.55 11.36 -8.94
CA SER A 587 -26.51 10.90 -7.55
C SER A 587 -27.68 11.46 -6.75
N PRO A 588 -28.49 10.61 -6.09
CA PRO A 588 -29.59 11.05 -5.27
C PRO A 588 -29.16 11.94 -4.08
N PHE A 589 -27.90 11.90 -3.71
CA PHE A 589 -27.33 12.66 -2.59
C PHE A 589 -26.71 14.00 -3.01
N LEU A 590 -26.50 14.24 -4.29
CA LEU A 590 -25.78 15.42 -4.77
C LEU A 590 -26.52 16.73 -4.45
N SER A 591 -27.81 16.84 -4.78
CA SER A 591 -28.62 18.01 -4.47
C SER A 591 -28.75 18.24 -2.97
N ALA A 592 -28.93 17.18 -2.18
CA ALA A 592 -28.98 17.27 -0.72
C ALA A 592 -27.64 17.73 -0.12
N GLY A 593 -26.52 17.20 -0.63
CA GLY A 593 -25.18 17.61 -0.22
C GLY A 593 -24.86 19.07 -0.54
N LEU A 594 -25.24 19.53 -1.72
CA LEU A 594 -25.11 20.96 -2.11
C LEU A 594 -25.97 21.86 -1.23
N ALA A 595 -27.24 21.51 -1.00
CA ALA A 595 -28.13 22.26 -0.12
C ALA A 595 -27.58 22.33 1.33
N ALA A 596 -27.03 21.21 1.84
CA ALA A 596 -26.38 21.18 3.16
C ALA A 596 -25.15 22.09 3.21
N ALA A 597 -24.30 22.05 2.20
CA ALA A 597 -23.13 22.91 2.10
C ALA A 597 -23.53 24.40 2.02
N GLN A 598 -24.53 24.75 1.21
CA GLN A 598 -25.06 26.10 1.11
C GLN A 598 -25.65 26.55 2.46
N ALA A 599 -26.49 25.74 3.10
CA ALA A 599 -27.08 26.05 4.40
C ALA A 599 -26.02 26.30 5.46
N ARG A 600 -24.95 25.54 5.48
CA ARG A 600 -23.85 25.71 6.43
C ARG A 600 -23.03 26.97 6.17
N TRP A 601 -22.67 27.24 4.92
CA TRP A 601 -21.69 28.27 4.59
C TRP A 601 -22.28 29.64 4.18
N GLN A 602 -23.52 29.70 3.70
CA GLN A 602 -24.15 30.95 3.29
C GLN A 602 -24.99 31.62 4.40
N ASN A 603 -25.47 30.83 5.38
CA ASN A 603 -26.29 31.34 6.47
C ASN A 603 -25.46 31.72 7.70
N HIS A 604 -25.81 32.80 8.37
CA HIS A 604 -25.29 33.20 9.68
C HIS A 604 -26.01 32.49 10.83
N ALA A 605 -27.28 32.13 10.62
CA ALA A 605 -28.05 31.35 11.60
C ALA A 605 -27.69 29.86 11.57
N LEU A 606 -27.86 29.17 12.71
CA LEU A 606 -27.77 27.73 12.79
C LEU A 606 -28.88 27.08 11.96
N THR A 607 -28.54 25.97 11.34
CA THR A 607 -29.45 25.15 10.55
C THR A 607 -29.46 23.71 11.05
N ARG A 608 -30.35 22.89 10.49
CA ARG A 608 -30.36 21.43 10.78
C ARG A 608 -29.01 20.72 10.48
N HIS A 609 -28.16 21.35 9.67
CA HIS A 609 -26.84 20.82 9.32
C HIS A 609 -25.71 21.30 10.24
N ASP A 610 -26.05 22.07 11.27
CA ASP A 610 -25.13 22.66 12.24
C ASP A 610 -25.38 22.14 13.67
N GLY A 611 -26.08 21.01 13.81
CA GLY A 611 -26.41 20.40 15.08
C GLY A 611 -27.72 20.91 15.72
N LEU A 612 -28.60 21.55 14.93
CA LEU A 612 -29.93 21.91 15.36
C LEU A 612 -30.95 20.86 14.90
N LEU A 613 -31.55 20.14 15.84
CA LEU A 613 -32.60 19.16 15.56
C LEU A 613 -33.91 19.93 15.29
N GLN A 614 -34.47 19.74 14.10
CA GLN A 614 -35.71 20.37 13.66
C GLN A 614 -36.80 19.36 13.33
N ASP A 615 -36.44 18.08 13.16
CA ASP A 615 -37.39 17.01 12.86
C ASP A 615 -38.29 16.72 14.07
N PRO A 616 -39.63 16.79 13.94
CA PRO A 616 -40.55 16.63 15.06
C PRO A 616 -40.43 15.23 15.71
N ALA A 617 -40.16 14.18 14.92
CA ALA A 617 -40.04 12.83 15.44
C ALA A 617 -38.74 12.67 16.26
N ALA A 618 -37.63 13.25 15.77
CA ALA A 618 -36.37 13.28 16.48
C ALA A 618 -36.47 14.08 17.80
N LEU A 619 -37.14 15.24 17.78
CA LEU A 619 -37.40 16.03 18.99
C LEU A 619 -38.29 15.27 19.98
N ALA A 620 -39.36 14.59 19.54
CA ALA A 620 -40.20 13.79 20.40
C ALA A 620 -39.41 12.64 21.08
N LEU A 621 -38.54 11.97 20.36
CA LEU A 621 -37.66 10.93 20.90
C LEU A 621 -36.64 11.53 21.91
N LEU A 622 -36.10 12.70 21.61
CA LEU A 622 -35.21 13.44 22.51
C LEU A 622 -35.94 13.77 23.83
N HIS A 623 -37.16 14.30 23.73
CA HIS A 623 -37.97 14.66 24.93
C HIS A 623 -38.40 13.43 25.73
N GLU A 624 -38.64 12.30 25.06
CA GLU A 624 -38.99 11.04 25.76
C GLU A 624 -37.82 10.50 26.56
N ARG A 625 -36.59 10.53 26.04
CA ARG A 625 -35.48 9.74 26.55
C ARG A 625 -34.28 10.53 27.06
N PHE A 626 -34.03 11.74 26.54
CA PHE A 626 -32.75 12.41 26.73
C PHE A 626 -32.80 13.79 27.38
N VAL A 627 -33.97 14.30 27.79
CA VAL A 627 -34.04 15.54 28.60
C VAL A 627 -33.55 15.29 30.01
N LEU A 628 -32.92 16.32 30.62
CA LEU A 628 -32.24 16.18 31.92
C LEU A 628 -33.18 15.77 33.06
N GLU A 629 -34.44 16.15 32.98
CA GLU A 629 -35.46 15.80 33.95
C GLU A 629 -35.77 14.29 34.03
N LYS A 630 -35.47 13.57 32.95
CA LYS A 630 -35.73 12.14 32.82
C LYS A 630 -34.48 11.29 32.98
N LEU A 631 -33.30 11.89 32.80
CA LEU A 631 -32.03 11.19 32.87
C LEU A 631 -31.40 11.22 34.23
N VAL A 632 -30.72 10.13 34.57
CA VAL A 632 -29.72 10.09 35.63
C VAL A 632 -28.37 10.20 34.96
N ILE A 633 -27.68 11.33 35.14
CA ILE A 633 -26.47 11.70 34.40
C ILE A 633 -25.23 11.70 35.28
N SER A 634 -24.03 11.64 34.71
CA SER A 634 -22.78 11.87 35.39
C SER A 634 -22.34 13.33 35.32
N ALA A 635 -21.55 13.80 36.25
CA ALA A 635 -20.93 15.12 36.21
C ALA A 635 -20.10 15.30 34.94
N THR A 636 -19.33 14.28 34.54
CA THR A 636 -18.53 14.28 33.32
C THR A 636 -19.38 14.45 32.04
N SER A 637 -20.61 13.93 32.02
CA SER A 637 -21.48 14.12 30.84
C SER A 637 -21.89 15.58 30.65
N LEU A 638 -22.11 16.32 31.74
CA LEU A 638 -22.36 17.77 31.72
C LEU A 638 -21.11 18.54 31.30
N GLU A 639 -19.95 18.21 31.84
CA GLU A 639 -18.69 18.81 31.42
C GLU A 639 -18.45 18.60 29.91
N ASN A 640 -18.79 17.43 29.37
CA ASN A 640 -18.74 17.17 27.93
C ASN A 640 -19.72 18.04 27.11
N PHE A 641 -20.90 18.35 27.69
CA PHE A 641 -21.82 19.28 27.04
C PHE A 641 -21.22 20.69 26.95
N PHE A 642 -20.65 21.19 28.05
CA PHE A 642 -19.99 22.50 28.06
C PHE A 642 -18.67 22.53 27.30
N ARG A 643 -17.97 21.41 27.16
CA ARG A 643 -16.84 21.28 26.26
C ARG A 643 -17.28 21.53 24.81
N CYS A 644 -18.35 20.89 24.35
CA CYS A 644 -18.97 21.10 23.05
C CYS A 644 -20.34 20.39 23.01
N PRO A 645 -21.48 21.10 22.79
CA PRO A 645 -22.79 20.45 22.71
C PRO A 645 -22.87 19.36 21.65
N PHE A 646 -22.18 19.51 20.50
CA PHE A 646 -22.13 18.49 19.45
C PHE A 646 -21.35 17.24 19.90
N TYR A 647 -20.25 17.40 20.68
CA TYR A 647 -19.53 16.28 21.29
C TYR A 647 -20.44 15.47 22.22
N TYR A 648 -21.21 16.19 23.08
CA TYR A 648 -22.20 15.55 23.96
C TYR A 648 -23.24 14.76 23.16
N PHE A 649 -23.76 15.33 22.08
CA PHE A 649 -24.72 14.67 21.22
C PHE A 649 -24.19 13.37 20.63
N GLN A 650 -22.97 13.39 20.10
CA GLN A 650 -22.32 12.18 19.56
C GLN A 650 -22.11 11.11 20.63
N LYS A 651 -21.49 11.50 21.76
CA LYS A 651 -21.06 10.54 22.77
C LYS A 651 -22.19 10.02 23.66
N HIS A 652 -23.10 10.92 24.11
CA HIS A 652 -24.08 10.57 25.12
C HIS A 652 -25.49 10.30 24.57
N ILE A 653 -25.86 10.90 23.44
CA ILE A 653 -27.17 10.70 22.82
C ILE A 653 -27.09 9.59 21.76
N LEU A 654 -26.19 9.76 20.77
CA LEU A 654 -25.99 8.75 19.69
C LEU A 654 -25.14 7.56 20.14
N LYS A 655 -24.37 7.70 21.21
CA LYS A 655 -23.44 6.67 21.72
C LYS A 655 -22.46 6.18 20.66
N THR A 656 -21.98 7.11 19.83
CA THR A 656 -20.92 6.82 18.89
C THR A 656 -19.59 6.73 19.63
N GLU A 657 -18.77 5.74 19.29
CA GLU A 657 -17.47 5.52 19.90
C GLU A 657 -16.38 5.59 18.82
N PRO A 658 -15.16 6.06 19.15
CA PRO A 658 -14.04 5.98 18.24
C PRO A 658 -13.73 4.52 17.90
N TRP A 659 -13.24 4.32 16.68
CA TRP A 659 -12.81 3.00 16.21
C TRP A 659 -11.34 2.81 16.56
N ASP A 660 -11.07 2.24 17.73
CA ASP A 660 -9.71 2.00 18.20
C ASP A 660 -9.14 0.69 17.63
N GLU A 661 -7.87 0.74 17.20
CA GLU A 661 -7.12 -0.43 16.76
C GLU A 661 -6.17 -0.88 17.88
N PRO A 662 -6.44 -2.00 18.57
CA PRO A 662 -5.61 -2.47 19.68
C PRO A 662 -4.14 -2.66 19.29
N GLU A 663 -3.88 -3.02 18.02
CA GLU A 663 -2.54 -3.21 17.47
C GLU A 663 -1.75 -1.91 17.33
N ALA A 664 -2.43 -0.78 17.14
CA ALA A 664 -1.80 0.52 17.02
C ALA A 664 -1.39 1.13 18.37
N ALA A 665 -1.83 0.54 19.48
CA ALA A 665 -1.53 1.03 20.82
C ALA A 665 -0.03 0.88 21.14
N LEU A 666 0.67 2.00 21.27
CA LEU A 666 2.07 2.04 21.73
C LEU A 666 2.19 1.88 23.23
N THR A 667 1.22 2.42 23.96
CA THR A 667 1.14 2.45 25.43
C THR A 667 -0.26 2.09 25.88
N ILE A 668 -0.42 1.75 27.16
CA ILE A 668 -1.73 1.62 27.79
C ILE A 668 -2.59 2.87 27.53
N ALA A 669 -3.87 2.67 27.24
CA ALA A 669 -4.80 3.79 27.07
C ALA A 669 -4.94 4.63 28.36
N ALA A 670 -5.14 5.94 28.21
CA ALA A 670 -5.21 6.85 29.38
C ALA A 670 -6.37 6.53 30.32
N SER A 671 -7.49 6.04 29.80
CA SER A 671 -8.64 5.53 30.58
C SER A 671 -8.27 4.32 31.42
N ASP A 672 -7.60 3.34 30.80
CA ASP A 672 -7.23 2.08 31.44
C ASP A 672 -6.14 2.30 32.49
N LEU A 673 -5.19 3.19 32.19
CA LEU A 673 -4.19 3.63 33.17
C LEU A 673 -4.84 4.31 34.37
N GLY A 674 -5.82 5.18 34.13
CA GLY A 674 -6.61 5.79 35.22
C GLY A 674 -7.28 4.75 36.07
N SER A 675 -8.05 3.83 35.48
CA SER A 675 -8.73 2.74 36.18
C SER A 675 -7.77 1.85 36.97
N LEU A 676 -6.59 1.56 36.42
CA LEU A 676 -5.57 0.77 37.11
C LEU A 676 -5.05 1.45 38.36
N TYR A 677 -4.79 2.76 38.32
CA TYR A 677 -4.43 3.53 39.53
C TYR A 677 -5.53 3.51 40.56
N HIS A 678 -6.79 3.71 40.18
CA HIS A 678 -7.93 3.70 41.08
C HIS A 678 -8.08 2.34 41.80
N HIS A 679 -8.01 1.24 41.04
CA HIS A 679 -8.10 -0.11 41.64
C HIS A 679 -6.94 -0.41 42.59
N ILE A 680 -5.71 0.01 42.26
CA ILE A 680 -4.55 -0.17 43.16
C ILE A 680 -4.75 0.62 44.47
N LEU A 681 -5.20 1.88 44.38
CA LEU A 681 -5.42 2.73 45.54
C LEU A 681 -6.60 2.24 46.38
N GLU A 682 -7.68 1.79 45.77
CA GLU A 682 -8.82 1.16 46.42
C GLU A 682 -8.39 -0.05 47.24
N ASP A 683 -7.66 -0.99 46.63
CA ASP A 683 -7.16 -2.19 47.30
C ASP A 683 -6.23 -1.85 48.47
N TYR A 684 -5.33 -0.88 48.24
CA TYR A 684 -4.40 -0.45 49.28
C TYR A 684 -5.11 0.10 50.48
N TYR A 685 -6.06 1.04 50.31
CA TYR A 685 -6.74 1.66 51.41
C TYR A 685 -7.75 0.72 52.14
N ARG A 686 -8.39 -0.20 51.38
CA ARG A 686 -9.29 -1.21 51.99
C ARG A 686 -8.57 -2.24 52.84
N GLN A 687 -7.28 -2.51 52.55
CA GLN A 687 -6.47 -3.49 53.29
C GLN A 687 -5.68 -2.89 54.45
N GLN A 688 -5.79 -1.58 54.72
CA GLN A 688 -5.13 -0.93 55.84
C GLN A 688 -5.66 -1.50 57.20
N PRO A 689 -4.79 -1.65 58.25
CA PRO A 689 -3.36 -1.29 58.30
C PRO A 689 -2.39 -2.36 57.75
N ALA A 690 -2.85 -3.50 57.27
CA ALA A 690 -2.01 -4.64 56.87
C ALA A 690 -1.68 -4.66 55.36
N ALA A 691 -1.90 -3.56 54.63
CA ALA A 691 -1.72 -3.51 53.17
C ALA A 691 -0.25 -3.73 52.71
N ASP A 692 -0.04 -4.73 51.87
CA ASP A 692 1.22 -4.95 51.17
C ASP A 692 1.13 -4.34 49.74
N LEU A 693 1.67 -3.14 49.62
CA LEU A 693 1.65 -2.42 48.33
C LEU A 693 2.33 -3.23 47.18
N HIS A 694 3.42 -3.94 47.45
CA HIS A 694 4.11 -4.73 46.44
C HIS A 694 3.25 -5.88 45.93
N ALA A 695 2.58 -6.59 46.82
CA ALA A 695 1.68 -7.67 46.46
C ALA A 695 0.46 -7.16 45.65
N ILE A 696 -0.12 -6.03 46.08
CA ILE A 696 -1.25 -5.40 45.37
C ILE A 696 -0.86 -4.99 43.95
N LEU A 697 0.29 -4.30 43.79
CA LEU A 697 0.80 -3.88 42.49
C LEU A 697 1.05 -5.08 41.55
N ALA A 698 1.69 -6.15 42.08
CA ALA A 698 1.94 -7.34 41.30
C ALA A 698 0.66 -8.01 40.79
N ALA A 699 -0.33 -8.15 41.70
CA ALA A 699 -1.62 -8.76 41.37
C ALA A 699 -2.38 -7.95 40.28
N ARG A 700 -2.44 -6.61 40.43
CA ARG A 700 -3.16 -5.75 39.50
C ARG A 700 -2.46 -5.65 38.15
N PHE A 701 -1.13 -5.67 38.11
CA PHE A 701 -0.40 -5.74 36.82
C PHE A 701 -0.67 -7.06 36.12
N GLN A 702 -0.63 -8.19 36.81
CA GLN A 702 -0.92 -9.50 36.23
C GLN A 702 -2.36 -9.59 35.71
N GLU A 703 -3.33 -9.07 36.45
CA GLU A 703 -4.74 -9.01 36.04
C GLU A 703 -4.89 -8.18 34.76
N PHE A 704 -4.26 -7.00 34.69
CA PHE A 704 -4.34 -6.12 33.55
C PHE A 704 -3.63 -6.74 32.31
N GLU A 705 -2.47 -7.38 32.49
CA GLU A 705 -1.76 -8.10 31.42
C GLU A 705 -2.61 -9.22 30.82
N ALA A 706 -3.42 -9.89 31.61
CA ALA A 706 -4.30 -10.95 31.16
C ALA A 706 -5.49 -10.46 30.31
N THR A 707 -6.02 -9.27 30.61
CA THR A 707 -7.29 -8.79 30.04
C THR A 707 -7.18 -7.51 29.22
N GLY A 708 -6.21 -6.65 29.52
CA GLY A 708 -6.04 -5.33 28.92
C GLY A 708 -5.08 -5.28 27.73
N VAL A 709 -4.96 -4.09 27.14
CA VAL A 709 -3.98 -3.78 26.08
C VAL A 709 -2.84 -2.97 26.66
N THR A 710 -1.68 -3.59 26.84
CA THR A 710 -0.51 -2.97 27.47
C THR A 710 0.32 -2.08 26.52
N GLY A 711 0.18 -2.25 25.21
CA GLY A 711 1.08 -1.70 24.22
C GLY A 711 2.39 -2.49 24.12
N PHE A 712 3.49 -1.82 23.75
CA PHE A 712 4.80 -2.47 23.63
C PHE A 712 5.32 -2.94 25.00
N ALA A 713 5.78 -4.19 25.09
CA ALA A 713 6.25 -4.81 26.31
C ALA A 713 7.33 -3.98 27.05
N ALA A 714 8.33 -3.45 26.34
CA ALA A 714 9.38 -2.63 26.94
C ALA A 714 8.84 -1.31 27.54
N ILE A 715 7.85 -0.69 26.86
CA ILE A 715 7.21 0.54 27.36
C ILE A 715 6.32 0.21 28.56
N TRP A 716 5.65 -0.93 28.54
CA TRP A 716 4.83 -1.39 29.66
C TRP A 716 5.66 -1.66 30.93
N GLU A 717 6.84 -2.28 30.80
CA GLU A 717 7.74 -2.45 31.95
C GLU A 717 8.18 -1.12 32.56
N LEU A 718 8.49 -0.13 31.75
CA LEU A 718 8.78 1.23 32.21
C LEU A 718 7.54 1.87 32.88
N GLN A 719 6.36 1.70 32.28
CA GLN A 719 5.11 2.23 32.85
C GLN A 719 4.81 1.63 34.25
N LYS A 720 5.05 0.32 34.43
CA LYS A 720 4.93 -0.31 35.75
C LYS A 720 5.85 0.31 36.82
N GLN A 721 7.07 0.69 36.42
CA GLN A 721 8.00 1.41 37.35
C GLN A 721 7.45 2.78 37.69
N ILE A 722 6.99 3.55 36.72
CA ILE A 722 6.40 4.88 36.91
C ILE A 722 5.20 4.78 37.90
N ILE A 723 4.29 3.82 37.68
CA ILE A 723 3.13 3.61 38.57
C ILE A 723 3.57 3.36 40.01
N ARG A 724 4.59 2.52 40.24
CA ARG A 724 5.11 2.25 41.57
C ARG A 724 5.63 3.52 42.27
N GLU A 725 6.41 4.32 41.55
CA GLU A 725 6.99 5.56 42.11
C GLU A 725 5.92 6.63 42.37
N GLU A 726 4.96 6.77 41.46
CA GLU A 726 3.88 7.78 41.64
C GLU A 726 2.97 7.44 42.79
N ILE A 727 2.58 6.17 42.97
CA ILE A 727 1.77 5.71 44.11
C ILE A 727 2.55 5.86 45.41
N ALA A 728 3.81 5.45 45.46
CA ALA A 728 4.65 5.62 46.65
C ALA A 728 4.76 7.11 47.07
N THR A 729 4.94 7.99 46.07
CA THR A 729 4.98 9.44 46.28
C THR A 729 3.66 9.99 46.81
N LEU A 730 2.52 9.55 46.25
CA LEU A 730 1.20 9.93 46.74
C LEU A 730 1.00 9.55 48.23
N LEU A 731 1.35 8.32 48.58
CA LEU A 731 1.20 7.81 49.94
C LEU A 731 2.09 8.54 50.97
N GLN A 732 3.33 8.91 50.56
CA GLN A 732 4.22 9.72 51.42
C GLN A 732 3.72 11.15 51.65
N ARG A 733 2.93 11.69 50.73
CA ARG A 733 2.35 13.04 50.82
C ARG A 733 0.99 13.09 51.50
N ALA A 734 0.48 11.95 51.97
CA ALA A 734 -0.81 11.89 52.65
C ALA A 734 -0.80 12.74 53.93
N ASP A 735 -1.83 13.58 54.12
CA ASP A 735 -2.01 14.39 55.30
C ASP A 735 -2.58 13.53 56.43
N PRO A 736 -1.84 13.32 57.56
CA PRO A 736 -2.26 12.44 58.63
C PRO A 736 -3.49 12.95 59.38
N ALA A 737 -3.86 14.22 59.28
CA ALA A 737 -5.05 14.79 59.89
C ALA A 737 -6.36 14.29 59.25
N TRP A 738 -6.27 13.73 58.07
CA TRP A 738 -7.40 13.25 57.29
C TRP A 738 -7.35 11.73 57.15
N GLN A 739 -8.34 11.06 57.70
CA GLN A 739 -8.44 9.60 57.64
C GLN A 739 -9.39 9.18 56.50
N PRO A 740 -8.95 8.35 55.54
CA PRO A 740 -9.82 7.79 54.52
C PRO A 740 -10.91 6.91 55.12
N ILE A 741 -12.18 7.15 54.73
CA ILE A 741 -13.34 6.42 55.30
C ILE A 741 -14.13 5.68 54.19
N GLU A 742 -14.15 6.20 52.95
CA GLU A 742 -14.87 5.59 51.83
C GLU A 742 -13.98 5.61 50.57
N PHE A 743 -14.10 4.56 49.78
CA PHE A 743 -13.34 4.36 48.52
C PHE A 743 -14.28 3.90 47.43
N GLU A 744 -14.17 4.49 46.24
CA GLU A 744 -14.95 4.14 45.07
C GLU A 744 -16.47 4.08 45.44
N ARG A 745 -16.94 5.12 46.16
CA ARG A 745 -18.33 5.16 46.66
C ARG A 745 -19.30 5.45 45.52
N ASP A 746 -20.06 4.44 45.15
CA ASP A 746 -21.13 4.59 44.15
C ASP A 746 -22.35 5.33 44.73
N PHE A 747 -22.94 6.19 43.91
CA PHE A 747 -24.25 6.76 44.14
C PHE A 747 -25.02 6.84 42.79
N THR A 748 -26.34 6.66 42.87
CA THR A 748 -27.20 6.70 41.70
C THR A 748 -28.53 7.35 42.05
N ASP A 749 -29.12 8.05 41.05
CA ASP A 749 -30.43 8.72 41.17
C ASP A 749 -30.52 9.75 42.33
N LEU A 750 -29.40 10.44 42.58
CA LEU A 750 -29.32 11.44 43.66
C LEU A 750 -29.72 12.82 43.14
N THR A 751 -30.81 13.41 43.64
CA THR A 751 -31.19 14.79 43.29
C THR A 751 -30.32 15.78 44.08
N VAL A 752 -29.44 16.49 43.33
CA VAL A 752 -28.50 17.47 43.94
C VAL A 752 -28.95 18.92 43.66
N SER A 753 -29.54 19.20 42.51
CA SER A 753 -30.21 20.46 42.18
C SER A 753 -31.27 20.16 41.09
N ALA A 754 -32.51 20.61 41.30
CA ALA A 754 -33.58 20.38 40.33
C ALA A 754 -33.27 21.13 39.01
N PRO A 755 -33.49 20.53 37.83
CA PRO A 755 -34.11 19.21 37.61
C PRO A 755 -33.11 18.02 37.47
N VAL A 756 -31.86 18.17 37.91
CA VAL A 756 -30.75 17.25 37.59
C VAL A 756 -30.66 16.15 38.66
N ARG A 757 -30.70 14.90 38.21
CA ARG A 757 -30.42 13.70 39.00
C ARG A 757 -29.08 13.12 38.58
N LEU A 758 -28.20 12.87 39.56
CA LEU A 758 -26.84 12.42 39.32
C LEU A 758 -26.64 10.95 39.65
N ARG A 759 -25.77 10.34 38.88
CA ARG A 759 -25.03 9.12 39.25
C ARG A 759 -23.54 9.41 39.16
N GLY A 760 -22.78 8.70 39.96
CA GLY A 760 -21.34 8.85 39.92
C GLY A 760 -20.68 7.92 40.94
N LYS A 761 -19.40 8.04 40.97
CA LYS A 761 -18.54 7.30 41.89
C LYS A 761 -17.53 8.28 42.46
N ILE A 762 -17.48 8.39 43.75
CA ILE A 762 -16.53 9.25 44.49
C ILE A 762 -15.31 8.40 44.76
N ASP A 763 -14.14 8.77 44.27
CA ASP A 763 -12.92 7.97 44.37
C ASP A 763 -12.52 7.75 45.84
N ARG A 764 -12.58 8.84 46.64
CA ARG A 764 -12.22 8.77 48.06
C ARG A 764 -12.90 9.87 48.88
N ILE A 765 -13.35 9.52 50.08
CA ILE A 765 -13.81 10.48 51.08
C ILE A 765 -12.95 10.32 52.33
N ASP A 766 -12.41 11.43 52.80
CA ASP A 766 -11.64 11.49 54.06
C ASP A 766 -12.42 12.22 55.15
N ARG A 767 -12.23 11.80 56.38
CA ARG A 767 -12.79 12.40 57.57
C ARG A 767 -11.69 12.92 58.50
N ARG A 768 -11.93 14.09 59.08
CA ARG A 768 -11.09 14.67 60.13
C ARG A 768 -11.76 14.45 61.49
N ASP A 769 -11.00 14.52 62.59
CA ASP A 769 -11.48 14.26 63.95
C ASP A 769 -12.64 15.15 64.39
N ASP A 770 -12.80 16.34 63.82
CA ASP A 770 -13.90 17.28 64.08
C ASP A 770 -15.17 16.98 63.20
N ASN A 771 -15.26 15.78 62.62
CA ASN A 771 -16.37 15.30 61.82
C ASN A 771 -16.53 16.09 60.47
N ARG A 772 -15.48 16.72 60.01
CA ARG A 772 -15.47 17.32 58.67
C ARG A 772 -15.05 16.33 57.61
N LEU A 773 -15.65 16.43 56.42
CA LEU A 773 -15.35 15.59 55.27
C LEU A 773 -14.69 16.39 54.16
N ARG A 774 -13.78 15.74 53.48
CA ARG A 774 -13.30 16.18 52.13
C ARG A 774 -13.49 15.08 51.12
N VAL A 775 -13.85 15.47 49.91
CA VAL A 775 -13.97 14.58 48.74
C VAL A 775 -12.68 14.68 47.89
N LEU A 776 -12.13 13.56 47.50
CA LEU A 776 -10.96 13.50 46.62
C LEU A 776 -11.33 12.77 45.34
N ASP A 777 -10.89 13.32 44.21
CA ASP A 777 -11.01 12.74 42.88
C ASP A 777 -9.61 12.68 42.26
N TYR A 778 -9.16 11.49 41.91
CA TYR A 778 -7.82 11.23 41.43
C TYR A 778 -7.68 11.60 39.95
N LYS A 779 -6.65 12.37 39.61
CA LYS A 779 -6.34 12.76 38.21
C LYS A 779 -4.94 12.29 37.85
N THR A 780 -4.87 11.35 36.89
CA THR A 780 -3.62 10.77 36.39
C THR A 780 -3.05 11.51 35.18
N GLY A 781 -3.85 12.36 34.53
CA GLY A 781 -3.49 13.13 33.38
C GLY A 781 -2.63 14.36 33.64
N LYS A 782 -2.26 15.08 32.58
CA LYS A 782 -1.59 16.38 32.70
C LYS A 782 -2.48 17.41 33.40
N PHE A 783 -1.86 18.25 34.25
CA PHE A 783 -2.57 19.35 34.91
C PHE A 783 -3.20 20.28 33.87
N LYS A 784 -4.50 20.56 34.03
CA LYS A 784 -5.25 21.46 33.16
C LYS A 784 -5.10 22.89 33.66
N ALA A 785 -4.33 23.70 32.97
CA ALA A 785 -4.02 25.08 33.37
C ALA A 785 -5.22 26.05 33.34
N ASN A 786 -6.30 25.68 32.65
CA ASN A 786 -7.55 26.45 32.63
C ASN A 786 -8.43 26.20 33.85
N LEU A 787 -8.18 25.18 34.67
CA LEU A 787 -8.91 24.93 35.92
C LEU A 787 -8.39 25.83 37.03
N ARG A 788 -9.32 26.35 37.85
CA ARG A 788 -9.03 27.24 38.95
C ARG A 788 -9.79 26.80 40.20
N ASP A 789 -9.24 27.15 41.39
CA ASP A 789 -9.92 26.93 42.65
C ASP A 789 -11.25 27.69 42.68
N ASN A 790 -12.27 27.05 43.22
CA ASN A 790 -13.60 27.61 43.43
C ASN A 790 -14.25 28.20 42.15
N ASP A 791 -13.96 27.59 40.99
CA ASP A 791 -14.46 28.06 39.69
C ASP A 791 -15.06 26.91 38.89
N PHE A 792 -16.19 27.14 38.21
CA PHE A 792 -16.82 26.17 37.34
C PHE A 792 -16.16 26.11 35.94
N CYS A 793 -15.26 27.03 35.65
CA CYS A 793 -14.54 27.11 34.36
C CYS A 793 -15.48 27.02 33.13
N GLY A 794 -16.55 27.81 33.16
CA GLY A 794 -17.56 27.81 32.09
C GLY A 794 -18.25 26.45 31.89
N GLY A 795 -18.42 25.68 33.00
CA GLY A 795 -19.05 24.37 33.00
C GLY A 795 -18.11 23.19 32.69
N GLU A 796 -16.80 23.41 32.58
CA GLU A 796 -15.82 22.34 32.35
C GLU A 796 -15.24 21.75 33.65
N ALA A 797 -15.64 22.28 34.81
CA ALA A 797 -15.21 21.83 36.14
C ALA A 797 -16.43 21.65 37.08
N LEU A 798 -17.36 20.79 36.71
CA LEU A 798 -18.61 20.55 37.49
C LEU A 798 -18.51 19.33 38.41
N GLN A 799 -17.52 18.48 38.25
CA GLN A 799 -17.40 17.25 39.04
C GLN A 799 -17.23 17.55 40.52
N LEU A 800 -16.31 18.46 40.91
CA LEU A 800 -16.08 18.80 42.32
C LEU A 800 -17.30 19.41 42.99
N PRO A 801 -17.97 20.47 42.47
CA PRO A 801 -19.16 21.04 43.12
C PRO A 801 -20.33 20.05 43.20
N LEU A 802 -20.52 19.22 42.14
CA LEU A 802 -21.59 18.22 42.18
C LEU A 802 -21.29 17.08 43.13
N TYR A 803 -20.02 16.70 43.34
CA TYR A 803 -19.62 15.71 44.34
C TYR A 803 -19.69 16.25 45.79
N LEU A 804 -19.50 17.55 46.00
CA LEU A 804 -19.81 18.19 47.30
C LEU A 804 -21.30 18.02 47.64
N LEU A 805 -22.18 18.38 46.70
CA LEU A 805 -23.64 18.23 46.90
C LEU A 805 -24.02 16.75 47.11
N ALA A 806 -23.39 15.85 46.39
CA ALA A 806 -23.62 14.41 46.57
C ALA A 806 -23.15 13.93 47.95
N ALA A 807 -21.97 14.34 48.43
CA ALA A 807 -21.43 13.97 49.74
C ALA A 807 -22.29 14.50 50.89
N GLU A 808 -22.84 15.73 50.82
CA GLU A 808 -23.79 16.25 51.79
C GLU A 808 -25.04 15.40 51.93
N LYS A 809 -25.56 14.91 50.79
CA LYS A 809 -26.73 14.03 50.80
C LYS A 809 -26.42 12.63 51.31
N LEU A 810 -25.20 12.13 51.06
CA LEU A 810 -24.75 10.80 51.50
C LEU A 810 -24.38 10.78 53.00
N PHE A 811 -23.93 11.91 53.56
CA PHE A 811 -23.46 12.03 54.93
C PHE A 811 -24.12 13.22 55.65
N PRO A 812 -25.43 13.18 55.93
CA PRO A 812 -26.17 14.32 56.47
C PRO A 812 -25.71 14.74 57.90
N ASP A 813 -25.06 13.84 58.65
CA ASP A 813 -24.57 14.07 60.00
C ASP A 813 -23.14 14.64 60.09
N ALA A 814 -22.50 14.87 58.92
CA ALA A 814 -21.15 15.39 58.83
C ALA A 814 -21.11 16.72 58.02
N THR A 815 -20.09 17.53 58.25
CA THR A 815 -19.90 18.77 57.53
C THR A 815 -18.95 18.55 56.38
N VAL A 816 -19.41 18.63 55.09
CA VAL A 816 -18.55 18.56 53.93
C VAL A 816 -17.84 19.89 53.73
N GLU A 817 -16.50 19.91 53.81
CA GLU A 817 -15.70 21.15 53.77
C GLU A 817 -15.29 21.52 52.33
N SER A 818 -14.83 20.51 51.56
CA SER A 818 -14.27 20.77 50.25
C SER A 818 -14.19 19.49 49.39
N ALA A 819 -14.11 19.68 48.08
CA ALA A 819 -13.77 18.64 47.10
C ALA A 819 -12.49 19.00 46.33
N HIS A 820 -11.69 18.02 45.99
CA HIS A 820 -10.37 18.24 45.40
C HIS A 820 -10.13 17.35 44.18
N TYR A 821 -9.64 17.94 43.12
CA TYR A 821 -8.91 17.17 42.07
C TYR A 821 -7.47 17.00 42.54
N LEU A 822 -7.06 15.78 42.75
CA LEU A 822 -5.71 15.43 43.20
C LEU A 822 -4.90 14.90 42.00
N TYR A 823 -4.09 15.78 41.38
CA TYR A 823 -3.16 15.42 40.34
C TYR A 823 -1.89 14.84 40.97
N PHE A 824 -1.82 13.54 41.11
CA PHE A 824 -0.77 12.87 41.91
C PHE A 824 0.34 12.26 41.07
N THR A 825 0.32 12.42 39.77
CA THR A 825 1.32 11.92 38.84
C THR A 825 2.40 12.97 38.53
N LEU A 826 3.55 12.52 38.05
CA LEU A 826 4.61 13.41 37.56
C LEU A 826 4.08 14.32 36.41
N ARG A 827 3.27 13.78 35.52
CA ARG A 827 2.62 14.54 34.44
C ARG A 827 1.65 15.59 34.95
N GLY A 828 0.97 15.31 36.06
CA GLY A 828 0.08 16.21 36.75
C GLY A 828 0.81 17.25 37.63
N GLY A 829 2.10 17.06 37.87
CA GLY A 829 2.94 17.96 38.64
C GLY A 829 2.61 17.97 40.16
N TYR A 830 1.94 16.95 40.65
CA TYR A 830 1.52 16.82 42.08
C TYR A 830 0.75 18.05 42.57
N ARG A 831 -0.20 18.54 41.76
CA ARG A 831 -1.02 19.72 42.06
C ARG A 831 -2.41 19.33 42.51
N THR A 832 -3.04 20.27 43.21
CA THR A 832 -4.43 20.12 43.72
C THR A 832 -5.25 21.30 43.24
N ILE A 833 -6.47 21.05 42.79
CA ILE A 833 -7.53 22.05 42.55
C ILE A 833 -8.59 21.81 43.63
N ARG A 834 -9.03 22.87 44.26
CA ARG A 834 -9.97 22.79 45.37
C ARG A 834 -11.27 23.52 45.06
N PHE A 835 -12.37 22.95 45.47
CA PHE A 835 -13.66 23.60 45.51
C PHE A 835 -14.23 23.51 46.93
N THR A 836 -14.57 24.65 47.53
CA THR A 836 -15.06 24.69 48.94
C THR A 836 -16.57 24.80 48.99
N GLN A 837 -17.16 24.31 50.11
CA GLN A 837 -18.60 24.44 50.36
C GLN A 837 -19.04 25.90 50.44
N THR A 838 -18.23 26.77 51.04
CA THR A 838 -18.52 28.23 51.08
C THR A 838 -18.65 28.82 49.68
N ALA A 839 -17.68 28.52 48.80
CA ALA A 839 -17.71 28.98 47.42
C ALA A 839 -18.92 28.41 46.62
N LEU A 840 -19.34 27.19 46.94
CA LEU A 840 -20.50 26.57 46.31
C LEU A 840 -21.78 27.33 46.68
N LEU A 841 -21.95 27.71 47.94
CA LEU A 841 -23.07 28.48 48.40
C LEU A 841 -23.10 29.91 47.82
N GLU A 842 -21.93 30.54 47.71
CA GLU A 842 -21.78 31.87 47.08
C GLU A 842 -22.10 31.85 45.56
N LYS A 843 -21.84 30.74 44.90
CA LYS A 843 -21.99 30.57 43.44
C LYS A 843 -23.20 29.70 43.03
N ASP A 844 -24.14 29.46 43.95
CA ASP A 844 -25.33 28.64 43.68
C ASP A 844 -26.12 29.13 42.44
N ALA A 845 -26.29 30.44 42.31
CA ALA A 845 -26.98 31.05 41.18
C ALA A 845 -26.26 30.79 39.82
N GLU A 846 -24.91 30.77 39.82
CA GLU A 846 -24.10 30.47 38.63
C GLU A 846 -24.22 28.97 38.27
N LEU A 847 -24.18 28.06 39.26
CA LEU A 847 -24.39 26.62 39.04
C LEU A 847 -25.79 26.37 38.46
N ASN A 848 -26.82 26.96 39.04
CA ASN A 848 -28.19 26.80 38.55
C ASN A 848 -28.36 27.35 37.12
N ARG A 849 -27.68 28.44 36.78
CA ARG A 849 -27.65 28.98 35.40
C ARG A 849 -27.00 28.01 34.44
N LEU A 850 -25.85 27.42 34.76
CA LEU A 850 -25.19 26.39 33.98
C LEU A 850 -26.12 25.21 33.73
N LEU A 851 -26.68 24.62 34.78
CA LEU A 851 -27.58 23.46 34.67
C LEU A 851 -28.84 23.80 33.85
N GLY A 852 -29.41 25.00 34.07
CA GLY A 852 -30.55 25.52 33.31
C GLY A 852 -30.27 25.70 31.81
N THR A 853 -29.08 26.23 31.45
CA THR A 853 -28.65 26.42 30.09
C THR A 853 -28.53 25.06 29.38
N ALA A 854 -27.86 24.07 30.02
CA ALA A 854 -27.74 22.75 29.43
C ALA A 854 -29.13 22.10 29.25
N ALA A 855 -30.01 22.19 30.25
CA ALA A 855 -31.37 21.65 30.18
C ALA A 855 -32.19 22.28 29.05
N ALA A 856 -32.13 23.60 28.89
CA ALA A 856 -32.87 24.36 27.88
C ALA A 856 -32.37 24.00 26.47
N MET A 857 -31.06 23.98 26.23
CA MET A 857 -30.48 23.65 24.93
C MET A 857 -30.73 22.19 24.54
N ILE A 858 -30.57 21.23 25.46
CA ILE A 858 -30.88 19.82 25.18
C ILE A 858 -32.37 19.68 24.83
N ARG A 859 -33.27 20.32 25.59
CA ARG A 859 -34.71 20.29 25.32
C ARG A 859 -35.05 20.93 23.97
N ALA A 860 -34.37 22.00 23.61
CA ALA A 860 -34.54 22.65 22.28
C ALA A 860 -33.91 21.87 21.11
N GLY A 861 -33.15 20.80 21.37
CA GLY A 861 -32.42 20.05 20.34
C GLY A 861 -31.24 20.83 19.76
N THR A 862 -30.64 21.73 20.54
CA THR A 862 -29.53 22.58 20.11
C THR A 862 -28.20 21.96 20.53
N PHE A 863 -27.54 21.33 19.56
CA PHE A 863 -26.24 20.67 19.73
C PHE A 863 -25.20 21.27 18.77
N ALA A 864 -25.11 22.58 18.79
CA ALA A 864 -24.20 23.30 17.90
C ALA A 864 -22.73 22.98 18.21
N GLN A 865 -21.93 23.07 17.16
CA GLN A 865 -20.48 22.84 17.23
C GLN A 865 -19.82 24.06 17.90
N TYR A 866 -19.08 23.82 19.00
CA TYR A 866 -18.31 24.85 19.68
C TYR A 866 -16.84 24.70 19.30
N ALA A 867 -16.32 25.60 18.47
CA ALA A 867 -14.99 25.48 17.86
C ALA A 867 -14.24 26.83 17.82
N PRO A 868 -14.01 27.51 18.95
CA PRO A 868 -13.20 28.72 18.98
C PRO A 868 -11.77 28.44 18.51
N VAL A 869 -11.08 29.45 17.97
CA VAL A 869 -9.69 29.33 17.52
C VAL A 869 -8.74 29.13 18.70
N LYS A 870 -8.90 29.97 19.73
CA LYS A 870 -8.12 29.85 20.98
C LYS A 870 -8.76 28.83 21.92
N HIS A 871 -7.93 28.05 22.58
CA HIS A 871 -8.35 27.00 23.53
C HIS A 871 -9.39 26.03 22.97
N SER A 872 -9.26 25.71 21.67
CA SER A 872 -10.22 24.89 20.94
C SER A 872 -10.33 23.47 21.52
N PRO A 873 -11.54 23.00 21.83
CA PRO A 873 -11.76 21.60 22.22
C PRO A 873 -11.54 20.61 21.06
N CYS A 874 -11.38 21.12 19.83
CA CYS A 874 -11.27 20.32 18.63
C CYS A 874 -9.89 19.66 18.42
N THR A 875 -8.86 20.10 19.16
CA THR A 875 -7.47 19.61 18.97
C THR A 875 -7.33 18.11 19.23
N HIS A 876 -8.08 17.60 20.23
CA HIS A 876 -8.08 16.17 20.62
C HIS A 876 -9.52 15.64 20.64
N CYS A 877 -10.28 15.93 19.59
CA CYS A 877 -11.68 15.52 19.50
C CYS A 877 -11.83 14.35 18.53
N ASP A 878 -12.32 13.22 19.01
CA ASP A 878 -12.54 12.00 18.23
C ASP A 878 -13.55 12.21 17.09
N TYR A 879 -14.48 13.18 17.26
CA TYR A 879 -15.52 13.50 16.29
C TYR A 879 -15.12 14.59 15.30
N ARG A 880 -13.87 15.05 15.31
CA ARG A 880 -13.37 16.07 14.38
C ARG A 880 -13.64 15.75 12.90
N PRO A 881 -13.48 14.51 12.43
CA PRO A 881 -13.79 14.15 11.03
C PRO A 881 -15.25 14.43 10.63
N ILE A 882 -16.19 14.24 11.56
CA ILE A 882 -17.63 14.49 11.32
C ILE A 882 -17.93 15.98 11.14
N CYS A 883 -17.23 16.86 11.88
CA CYS A 883 -17.39 18.30 11.76
C CYS A 883 -16.93 18.86 10.42
N GLY A 884 -16.00 18.18 9.73
CA GLY A 884 -15.46 18.57 8.44
C GLY A 884 -14.39 19.67 8.51
N ASN A 885 -13.90 20.03 7.32
CA ASN A 885 -12.89 21.08 7.18
C ASN A 885 -13.46 22.48 7.42
N GLY A 886 -12.62 23.39 7.95
CA GLY A 886 -13.02 24.79 8.14
C GLY A 886 -13.97 25.03 9.31
N ILE A 887 -14.10 24.11 10.27
CA ILE A 887 -15.04 24.21 11.40
C ILE A 887 -14.87 25.50 12.21
N HIS A 888 -13.65 26.02 12.40
CA HIS A 888 -13.41 27.28 13.10
C HIS A 888 -14.04 28.46 12.39
N LYS A 889 -13.87 28.57 11.07
CA LYS A 889 -14.50 29.59 10.23
C LYS A 889 -16.02 29.48 10.25
N LEU A 890 -16.53 28.25 10.27
CA LEU A 890 -17.98 28.02 10.37
C LEU A 890 -18.52 28.47 11.72
N TYR A 891 -17.80 28.16 12.80
CA TYR A 891 -18.14 28.61 14.16
C TYR A 891 -18.15 30.16 14.25
N GLU A 892 -17.09 30.85 13.81
CA GLU A 892 -17.01 32.31 13.77
C GLU A 892 -18.20 32.94 13.04
N ARG A 893 -18.64 32.31 11.96
CA ARG A 893 -19.78 32.78 11.17
C ARG A 893 -21.12 32.63 11.89
N LYS A 894 -21.26 31.63 12.77
CA LYS A 894 -22.53 31.21 13.36
C LYS A 894 -22.62 31.41 14.88
N CYS A 895 -21.56 31.78 15.57
CA CYS A 895 -21.56 31.96 17.02
C CYS A 895 -22.51 33.10 17.50
N GLY A 896 -22.85 34.05 16.60
CA GLY A 896 -23.83 35.11 16.89
C GLY A 896 -25.29 34.67 16.83
N ASP A 897 -25.59 33.40 16.57
CA ASP A 897 -26.97 32.89 16.58
C ASP A 897 -27.60 33.00 17.98
N PRO A 898 -28.85 33.50 18.11
CA PRO A 898 -29.54 33.60 19.40
C PRO A 898 -29.60 32.32 20.20
N ALA A 899 -29.61 31.13 19.55
CA ALA A 899 -29.60 29.84 20.22
C ALA A 899 -28.27 29.53 20.95
N MET A 900 -27.20 30.28 20.66
CA MET A 900 -25.89 30.14 21.31
C MET A 900 -25.66 31.19 22.40
N THR A 901 -26.47 32.24 22.50
CA THR A 901 -26.20 33.37 23.40
C THR A 901 -25.98 32.97 24.85
N GLU A 902 -26.90 32.20 25.43
CA GLU A 902 -26.77 31.75 26.83
C GLU A 902 -25.59 30.81 27.06
N PHE A 903 -25.33 29.92 26.10
CA PHE A 903 -24.18 29.01 26.16
C PHE A 903 -22.87 29.80 26.16
N LEU A 904 -22.72 30.77 25.28
CA LEU A 904 -21.52 31.61 25.20
C LEU A 904 -21.37 32.50 26.44
N ALA A 905 -22.48 33.05 26.98
CA ALA A 905 -22.46 33.83 28.21
C ALA A 905 -21.99 33.02 29.42
N VAL A 906 -22.42 31.75 29.58
CA VAL A 906 -21.94 30.90 30.68
C VAL A 906 -20.52 30.37 30.46
N LYS A 907 -20.06 30.32 29.21
CA LYS A 907 -18.66 30.00 28.85
C LYS A 907 -17.69 31.14 29.19
N GLY A 908 -18.20 32.35 29.51
CA GLY A 908 -17.35 33.52 29.69
C GLY A 908 -16.67 33.99 28.39
N ALA A 909 -17.25 33.64 27.25
CA ALA A 909 -16.82 34.15 25.95
C ALA A 909 -17.34 35.59 25.82
N ASP A 910 -16.55 36.57 26.27
CA ASP A 910 -16.86 37.99 26.09
C ASP A 910 -16.87 38.36 24.63
N ALA A 911 -17.72 39.33 24.27
CA ALA A 911 -17.92 39.82 22.88
C ALA A 911 -16.64 40.38 22.21
N GLU A 912 -15.53 40.51 22.92
CA GLU A 912 -14.23 40.95 22.40
C GLU A 912 -13.47 39.91 21.59
N GLU A 913 -13.83 38.60 21.66
CA GLU A 913 -13.19 37.56 20.82
C GLU A 913 -13.90 37.32 19.48
N THR A 914 -15.01 38.00 19.22
CA THR A 914 -15.82 37.85 17.99
C THR A 914 -15.71 39.04 17.03
N ALA A 915 -14.89 40.04 17.32
CA ALA A 915 -14.65 41.21 16.47
C ALA A 915 -13.38 41.10 15.62
#